data_9a65d9d1e180aaa29183e9b723efb3eb
#
_entry.id   9a65d9d1e180aaa29183e9b723efb3eb
#
_cell.length_a   1.000
_cell.length_b   1.000
_cell.length_c   1.000
_cell.angle_alpha   90.00
_cell.angle_beta   90.00
_cell.angle_gamma   90.00
#
_symmetry.space_group_name_H-M   'P 1'
#
loop_
_entity.id
_entity.type
_entity.pdbx_description
1 polymer ?
#
loop_
_entity_poly.entity_id
_entity_poly.type
_entity_poly.pdbx_seq_one_letter_code
_entity_poly.pdbx_strand_id
1 'polypeptide(L)'
;MMKTQYHITKTAMRNNFVLSTQKHSVQNFVFLLLCCFICGLINVSAQNQPLKTYTKNNGLPSLHINSGAQDKTGYVWLASNNGLIQFNGNEFTTFTTKNGLISNNVNIISSKGNTLFIGTDKGLSIKKHHGFTNFEGNNVNCILTVKNHTFLGTNKGIVRVRENYLSPLRTNFQIDLNQINDMLFDGKFYWIATNKSLWKLDKLINPKVLKRIDVNNYTSLLINEKTIIATTYNKGLKFIKNNEVETQSITAQNVIEIKKINNQFWIISEDNGIEVLDANFNFVKNINKYNSLTTNKITSTFQDNENNTWVSTKDKGVYFIKSDKPIQKKPSISFENIEVVFTPIDSININNYAKTLKLPADKNHISFYYKTINISNSNKLEYRYTLNNQTSPWSTKSAIDLAYLSPGNYTFSAQSRIGKVESPPIEFNFYIDTPIYKKSWFIWSTIGVASIILTLIVWSYIRRIQAKNKAKVAKLELENHLISLEQKALQLQMNPHFIFNVLNGIKALGNSGKSVELNTTISKFATLLRGVLHNSRQEEISLAEEITTLKNYIELEQQINSNTFEYSITTNLSIEPEEILIPPMLIQPFVENSIKHGISSVENGKIRISFSIKNDLLHSEIIDNGIGIHQSKELKKVSSHKSVALKVTQERIRNLSKKGAFSIIELYNEGKVTGTKVLFEIPLKTDF
;
A
#
# COMPACT_ATOMS: atom_id res chain seq x y z
N MET A 1 -52.21 94.59 37.15
CA MET A 1 -50.92 93.80 37.37
C MET A 1 -51.17 92.28 37.44
N MET A 2 -52.32 91.74 37.67
CA MET A 2 -52.55 90.25 37.79
C MET A 2 -52.72 89.50 36.46
N LYS A 3 -53.07 90.14 35.35
CA LYS A 3 -53.28 89.44 34.05
C LYS A 3 -52.00 89.23 33.27
N THR A 4 -50.93 89.98 33.51
CA THR A 4 -49.64 89.89 32.80
C THR A 4 -48.78 88.77 33.40
N GLN A 5 -48.88 88.47 34.66
CA GLN A 5 -48.13 87.42 35.32
C GLN A 5 -48.62 85.99 34.95
N TYR A 6 -49.91 85.85 34.67
CA TYR A 6 -50.53 84.57 34.28
C TYR A 6 -50.18 84.16 32.85
N HIS A 7 -49.89 85.12 31.98
CA HIS A 7 -49.46 84.83 30.59
C HIS A 7 -48.01 84.44 30.51
N ILE A 8 -47.11 85.00 31.35
CA ILE A 8 -45.68 84.68 31.35
C ILE A 8 -45.44 83.29 31.92
N THR A 9 -46.19 82.87 32.98
CA THR A 9 -46.07 81.53 33.55
C THR A 9 -46.60 80.43 32.63
N LYS A 10 -47.70 80.74 31.87
CA LYS A 10 -48.23 79.74 30.93
C LYS A 10 -47.39 79.57 29.70
N THR A 11 -46.67 80.58 29.24
CA THR A 11 -45.74 80.50 28.13
C THR A 11 -44.45 79.83 28.56
N ALA A 12 -43.96 80.08 29.79
CA ALA A 12 -42.77 79.36 30.33
C ALA A 12 -43.01 77.87 30.55
N MET A 13 -44.19 77.49 31.07
CA MET A 13 -44.58 76.10 31.24
C MET A 13 -44.74 75.36 29.87
N ARG A 14 -45.34 76.09 28.89
CA ARG A 14 -45.55 75.51 27.55
C ARG A 14 -44.19 75.29 26.80
N ASN A 15 -43.27 76.25 26.95
CA ASN A 15 -41.94 76.11 26.35
C ASN A 15 -41.10 75.05 27.05
N ASN A 16 -41.17 74.91 28.41
CA ASN A 16 -40.50 73.87 29.12
C ASN A 16 -41.04 72.46 28.79
N PHE A 17 -42.38 72.29 28.55
CA PHE A 17 -42.97 71.02 28.18
C PHE A 17 -42.59 70.65 26.73
N VAL A 18 -42.54 71.60 25.80
CA VAL A 18 -42.13 71.39 24.41
C VAL A 18 -40.63 71.06 24.37
N LEU A 19 -39.79 71.75 25.16
CA LEU A 19 -38.35 71.45 25.25
C LEU A 19 -38.08 70.09 25.90
N SER A 20 -38.86 69.63 26.87
CA SER A 20 -38.67 68.28 27.49
C SER A 20 -39.13 67.18 26.54
N THR A 21 -40.19 67.32 25.80
CA THR A 21 -40.70 66.36 24.81
C THR A 21 -39.71 66.27 23.59
N GLN A 22 -39.14 67.40 23.14
CA GLN A 22 -38.10 67.36 22.12
C GLN A 22 -36.80 66.70 22.59
N LYS A 23 -36.41 66.92 23.86
CA LYS A 23 -35.22 66.31 24.42
C LYS A 23 -35.33 64.77 24.53
N HIS A 24 -36.54 64.28 24.92
CA HIS A 24 -36.81 62.82 24.93
C HIS A 24 -36.91 62.26 23.51
N SER A 25 -37.46 62.94 22.55
CA SER A 25 -37.55 62.49 21.17
C SER A 25 -36.16 62.43 20.51
N VAL A 26 -35.30 63.43 20.78
CA VAL A 26 -33.92 63.45 20.30
C VAL A 26 -33.11 62.36 20.98
N GLN A 27 -33.25 62.12 22.29
CA GLN A 27 -32.60 61.03 22.99
C GLN A 27 -33.04 59.67 22.48
N ASN A 28 -34.32 59.47 22.23
CA ASN A 28 -34.82 58.21 21.64
C ASN A 28 -34.31 58.01 20.20
N PHE A 29 -34.24 59.10 19.41
CA PHE A 29 -33.72 59.06 18.07
C PHE A 29 -32.20 58.77 18.03
N VAL A 30 -31.42 59.37 18.94
CA VAL A 30 -29.99 59.10 19.12
C VAL A 30 -29.76 57.65 19.63
N PHE A 31 -30.63 57.19 20.55
CA PHE A 31 -30.58 55.79 21.02
C PHE A 31 -30.91 54.81 19.89
N LEU A 32 -31.93 55.11 19.06
CA LEU A 32 -32.28 54.29 17.90
C LEU A 32 -31.14 54.28 16.86
N LEU A 33 -30.51 55.42 16.58
CA LEU A 33 -29.37 55.55 15.73
C LEU A 33 -28.14 54.78 16.28
N LEU A 34 -27.94 54.83 17.60
CA LEU A 34 -26.87 54.08 18.27
C LEU A 34 -27.10 52.57 18.20
N CYS A 35 -28.35 52.15 18.40
CA CYS A 35 -28.75 50.74 18.21
C CYS A 35 -28.56 50.29 16.76
N CYS A 36 -28.98 51.11 15.77
CA CYS A 36 -28.74 50.81 14.36
C CYS A 36 -27.24 50.80 14.03
N PHE A 37 -26.46 51.69 14.61
CA PHE A 37 -25.01 51.71 14.44
C PHE A 37 -24.33 50.51 15.10
N ILE A 38 -24.76 50.10 16.30
CA ILE A 38 -24.29 48.89 16.98
C ILE A 38 -24.71 47.65 16.20
N CYS A 39 -25.94 47.58 15.69
CA CYS A 39 -26.39 46.50 14.80
C CYS A 39 -25.65 46.50 13.47
N GLY A 40 -25.25 47.64 12.94
CA GLY A 40 -24.41 47.76 11.74
C GLY A 40 -22.95 47.41 11.97
N LEU A 41 -22.46 47.49 13.22
CA LEU A 41 -21.10 47.05 13.60
C LEU A 41 -21.03 45.54 13.89
N ILE A 42 -22.15 44.89 14.10
CA ILE A 42 -22.20 43.42 14.08
C ILE A 42 -22.12 43.02 12.60
N ASN A 43 -20.91 43.19 12.04
CA ASN A 43 -20.55 42.41 10.86
C ASN A 43 -20.69 40.94 11.25
N VAL A 44 -21.87 40.35 11.04
CA VAL A 44 -22.00 38.92 10.86
C VAL A 44 -21.21 38.63 9.59
N SER A 45 -19.89 38.53 9.75
CA SER A 45 -19.07 37.84 8.79
C SER A 45 -19.62 36.43 8.77
N ALA A 46 -20.54 36.15 7.86
CA ALA A 46 -20.72 34.82 7.37
C ALA A 46 -19.35 34.47 6.80
N GLN A 47 -18.47 33.92 7.65
CA GLN A 47 -17.20 33.36 7.22
C GLN A 47 -17.57 32.23 6.27
N ASN A 48 -17.72 32.56 5.00
CA ASN A 48 -17.71 31.58 3.94
C ASN A 48 -16.32 30.92 4.02
N GLN A 49 -16.29 29.78 4.67
CA GLN A 49 -15.08 28.99 4.70
C GLN A 49 -14.57 28.86 3.26
N PRO A 50 -13.28 29.10 2.99
CA PRO A 50 -12.77 29.06 1.63
C PRO A 50 -13.00 27.68 1.04
N LEU A 51 -14.02 27.59 0.19
CA LEU A 51 -14.39 26.36 -0.51
C LEU A 51 -13.56 26.26 -1.78
N LYS A 52 -12.69 25.26 -1.84
CA LYS A 52 -11.96 24.93 -3.07
C LYS A 52 -12.64 23.75 -3.75
N THR A 53 -12.87 23.86 -5.04
CA THR A 53 -13.48 22.77 -5.82
C THR A 53 -12.44 22.18 -6.74
N TYR A 54 -12.31 20.86 -6.74
CA TYR A 54 -11.48 20.11 -7.69
C TYR A 54 -12.38 19.49 -8.76
N THR A 55 -12.17 19.90 -10.00
CA THR A 55 -12.91 19.46 -11.19
C THR A 55 -11.94 19.03 -12.28
N LYS A 56 -12.45 18.71 -13.46
CA LYS A 56 -11.60 18.45 -14.64
C LYS A 56 -10.64 19.60 -14.96
N ASN A 57 -11.06 20.84 -14.75
CA ASN A 57 -10.23 22.03 -14.97
C ASN A 57 -9.02 22.09 -14.02
N ASN A 58 -9.10 21.42 -12.88
CA ASN A 58 -8.01 21.28 -11.93
C ASN A 58 -7.23 19.96 -12.09
N GLY A 59 -7.48 19.22 -13.19
CA GLY A 59 -6.83 17.96 -13.46
C GLY A 59 -7.47 16.73 -12.79
N LEU A 60 -8.65 16.86 -12.13
CA LEU A 60 -9.36 15.71 -11.57
C LEU A 60 -9.89 14.81 -12.69
N PRO A 61 -9.49 13.52 -12.76
CA PRO A 61 -9.80 12.66 -13.92
C PRO A 61 -11.28 12.25 -14.02
N SER A 62 -12.00 12.22 -12.89
CA SER A 62 -13.43 11.88 -12.83
C SER A 62 -14.19 12.85 -11.98
N LEU A 63 -15.39 13.24 -12.40
CA LEU A 63 -16.31 14.05 -11.60
C LEU A 63 -17.21 13.21 -10.70
N HIS A 64 -17.31 11.90 -10.96
CA HIS A 64 -18.06 10.98 -10.12
C HIS A 64 -17.11 10.33 -9.10
N ILE A 65 -17.17 10.81 -7.88
CA ILE A 65 -16.37 10.32 -6.78
C ILE A 65 -17.29 9.68 -5.75
N ASN A 66 -17.05 8.42 -5.43
CA ASN A 66 -17.88 7.63 -4.52
C ASN A 66 -17.49 7.82 -3.06
N SER A 67 -16.20 7.81 -2.76
CA SER A 67 -15.65 7.97 -1.41
C SER A 67 -14.22 8.47 -1.47
N GLY A 68 -13.63 8.78 -0.31
CA GLY A 68 -12.23 9.13 -0.23
C GLY A 68 -11.64 8.83 1.15
N ALA A 69 -10.34 8.77 1.19
CA ALA A 69 -9.56 8.60 2.43
C ALA A 69 -8.17 9.20 2.27
N GLN A 70 -7.55 9.61 3.37
CA GLN A 70 -6.13 9.96 3.35
C GLN A 70 -5.30 8.83 3.98
N ASP A 71 -4.17 8.52 3.39
CA ASP A 71 -3.25 7.54 3.93
C ASP A 71 -2.28 8.18 4.96
N LYS A 72 -1.47 7.33 5.59
CA LYS A 72 -0.49 7.77 6.59
C LYS A 72 0.62 8.65 5.99
N THR A 73 0.91 8.50 4.71
CA THR A 73 1.93 9.28 4.01
C THR A 73 1.43 10.67 3.60
N GLY A 74 0.12 10.90 3.65
CA GLY A 74 -0.53 12.17 3.36
C GLY A 74 -1.21 12.25 2.01
N TYR A 75 -1.12 11.22 1.16
CA TYR A 75 -1.87 11.17 -0.09
C TYR A 75 -3.37 11.07 0.18
N VAL A 76 -4.14 11.89 -0.52
CA VAL A 76 -5.60 11.72 -0.60
C VAL A 76 -5.92 10.76 -1.72
N TRP A 77 -6.73 9.77 -1.41
CA TRP A 77 -7.21 8.75 -2.33
C TRP A 77 -8.71 8.93 -2.55
N LEU A 78 -9.12 8.93 -3.80
CA LEU A 78 -10.51 9.09 -4.19
C LEU A 78 -10.98 7.87 -4.99
N ALA A 79 -12.09 7.30 -4.56
CA ALA A 79 -12.80 6.23 -5.27
C ALA A 79 -13.63 6.82 -6.38
N SER A 80 -13.45 6.38 -7.60
CA SER A 80 -14.27 6.85 -8.71
C SER A 80 -14.78 5.70 -9.58
N ASN A 81 -15.73 5.99 -10.46
CA ASN A 81 -16.21 5.04 -11.46
C ASN A 81 -15.20 4.78 -12.61
N ASN A 82 -14.12 5.55 -12.66
CA ASN A 82 -13.07 5.47 -13.69
C ASN A 82 -11.70 5.07 -13.13
N GLY A 83 -11.65 4.51 -11.93
CA GLY A 83 -10.43 4.07 -11.26
C GLY A 83 -10.24 4.68 -9.89
N LEU A 84 -9.11 4.35 -9.30
CA LEU A 84 -8.61 4.90 -8.05
C LEU A 84 -7.76 6.13 -8.36
N ILE A 85 -8.07 7.25 -7.74
CA ILE A 85 -7.35 8.51 -7.97
C ILE A 85 -6.51 8.83 -6.73
N GLN A 86 -5.24 9.10 -6.90
CA GLN A 86 -4.31 9.59 -5.89
C GLN A 86 -4.07 11.07 -6.08
N PHE A 87 -4.10 11.86 -5.00
CA PHE A 87 -3.80 13.28 -5.00
C PHE A 87 -2.69 13.60 -4.00
N ASN A 88 -1.68 14.31 -4.45
CA ASN A 88 -0.50 14.68 -3.64
C ASN A 88 -0.51 16.15 -3.16
N GLY A 89 -1.59 16.89 -3.45
CA GLY A 89 -1.72 18.33 -3.18
C GLY A 89 -1.57 19.19 -4.43
N ASN A 90 -0.89 18.70 -5.48
CA ASN A 90 -0.68 19.40 -6.75
C ASN A 90 -1.29 18.65 -7.94
N GLU A 91 -1.10 17.34 -8.00
CA GLU A 91 -1.40 16.50 -9.16
C GLU A 91 -2.26 15.31 -8.78
N PHE A 92 -3.07 14.88 -9.75
CA PHE A 92 -3.87 13.67 -9.68
C PHE A 92 -3.23 12.56 -10.51
N THR A 93 -3.05 11.40 -9.93
CA THR A 93 -2.62 10.17 -10.61
C THR A 93 -3.73 9.15 -10.56
N THR A 94 -4.07 8.53 -11.70
CA THR A 94 -5.14 7.53 -11.78
C THR A 94 -4.58 6.13 -11.91
N PHE A 95 -5.09 5.22 -11.11
CA PHE A 95 -4.83 3.79 -11.18
C PHE A 95 -6.06 3.07 -11.71
N THR A 96 -5.87 2.24 -12.71
CA THR A 96 -6.92 1.50 -13.40
C THR A 96 -6.58 0.01 -13.43
N THR A 97 -7.40 -0.78 -14.10
CA THR A 97 -7.10 -2.19 -14.36
C THR A 97 -5.78 -2.39 -15.14
N LYS A 98 -5.37 -1.41 -15.94
CA LYS A 98 -4.05 -1.41 -16.63
C LYS A 98 -2.88 -1.30 -15.64
N ASN A 99 -3.11 -0.74 -14.46
CA ASN A 99 -2.12 -0.61 -13.39
C ASN A 99 -2.24 -1.73 -12.34
N GLY A 100 -3.09 -2.74 -12.59
CA GLY A 100 -3.28 -3.88 -11.71
C GLY A 100 -4.45 -3.77 -10.72
N LEU A 101 -5.33 -2.77 -10.83
CA LEU A 101 -6.57 -2.71 -10.06
C LEU A 101 -7.56 -3.77 -10.58
N ILE A 102 -8.37 -4.39 -9.70
CA ILE A 102 -9.32 -5.43 -10.10
C ILE A 102 -10.48 -4.91 -10.96
N SER A 103 -10.93 -3.68 -10.71
CA SER A 103 -11.98 -2.99 -11.43
C SER A 103 -11.77 -1.48 -11.42
N ASN A 104 -12.20 -0.82 -12.48
CA ASN A 104 -12.21 0.66 -12.54
C ASN A 104 -13.36 1.28 -11.74
N ASN A 105 -14.39 0.52 -11.43
CA ASN A 105 -15.51 1.01 -10.61
C ASN A 105 -15.19 0.81 -9.13
N VAL A 106 -14.60 1.83 -8.52
CA VAL A 106 -14.21 1.82 -7.11
C VAL A 106 -15.33 2.44 -6.28
N ASN A 107 -15.86 1.69 -5.31
CA ASN A 107 -16.97 2.12 -4.48
C ASN A 107 -16.50 2.78 -3.19
N ILE A 108 -15.56 2.14 -2.50
CA ILE A 108 -15.12 2.57 -1.17
C ILE A 108 -13.63 2.35 -0.96
N ILE A 109 -13.04 3.22 -0.16
CA ILE A 109 -11.64 3.16 0.23
C ILE A 109 -11.56 3.18 1.76
N SER A 110 -10.70 2.33 2.29
CA SER A 110 -10.33 2.36 3.71
C SER A 110 -8.81 2.28 3.83
N SER A 111 -8.23 3.20 4.60
CA SER A 111 -6.80 3.28 4.85
C SER A 111 -6.47 2.77 6.25
N LYS A 112 -5.50 1.87 6.36
CA LYS A 112 -4.94 1.42 7.64
C LYS A 112 -3.41 1.43 7.58
N GLY A 113 -2.80 2.42 8.17
CA GLY A 113 -1.36 2.64 8.05
C GLY A 113 -0.96 2.89 6.59
N ASN A 114 -0.07 2.05 6.06
CA ASN A 114 0.37 2.13 4.67
C ASN A 114 -0.38 1.17 3.73
N THR A 115 -1.43 0.50 4.22
CA THR A 115 -2.26 -0.40 3.43
C THR A 115 -3.55 0.29 3.06
N LEU A 116 -3.87 0.31 1.79
CA LEU A 116 -5.13 0.82 1.26
C LEU A 116 -6.00 -0.35 0.81
N PHE A 117 -7.18 -0.46 1.38
CA PHE A 117 -8.21 -1.42 1.00
C PHE A 117 -9.17 -0.70 0.06
N ILE A 118 -9.37 -1.26 -1.12
CA ILE A 118 -10.13 -0.66 -2.22
C ILE A 118 -11.25 -1.60 -2.60
N GLY A 119 -12.46 -1.29 -2.14
CA GLY A 119 -13.66 -2.04 -2.48
C GLY A 119 -14.20 -1.62 -3.83
N THR A 120 -14.46 -2.59 -4.68
CA THR A 120 -14.96 -2.41 -6.04
C THR A 120 -16.23 -3.22 -6.29
N ASP A 121 -16.83 -3.05 -7.45
CA ASP A 121 -17.95 -3.89 -7.91
C ASP A 121 -17.58 -5.35 -8.19
N LYS A 122 -16.27 -5.65 -8.35
CA LYS A 122 -15.72 -7.00 -8.63
C LYS A 122 -14.92 -7.61 -7.48
N GLY A 123 -14.98 -7.01 -6.28
CA GLY A 123 -14.27 -7.48 -5.11
C GLY A 123 -13.33 -6.45 -4.51
N LEU A 124 -12.20 -6.91 -3.98
CA LEU A 124 -11.25 -6.10 -3.23
C LEU A 124 -9.89 -6.04 -3.94
N SER A 125 -9.35 -4.84 -4.06
CA SER A 125 -7.92 -4.63 -4.30
C SER A 125 -7.26 -4.11 -3.02
N ILE A 126 -6.08 -4.62 -2.69
CA ILE A 126 -5.26 -4.11 -1.59
C ILE A 126 -4.00 -3.52 -2.19
N LYS A 127 -3.78 -2.22 -1.98
CA LYS A 127 -2.54 -1.54 -2.38
C LYS A 127 -1.59 -1.48 -1.20
N LYS A 128 -0.39 -2.01 -1.40
CA LYS A 128 0.80 -1.83 -0.56
C LYS A 128 1.88 -1.12 -1.38
N HIS A 129 3.09 -0.98 -0.87
CA HIS A 129 4.14 -0.16 -1.50
C HIS A 129 4.33 -0.40 -3.02
N HIS A 130 4.30 -1.63 -3.52
CA HIS A 130 4.73 -1.97 -4.88
C HIS A 130 3.65 -2.58 -5.79
N GLY A 131 2.36 -2.45 -5.47
CA GLY A 131 1.35 -2.98 -6.37
C GLY A 131 0.00 -3.26 -5.72
N PHE A 132 -0.83 -3.96 -6.46
CA PHE A 132 -2.15 -4.37 -6.03
C PHE A 132 -2.18 -5.88 -5.81
N THR A 133 -2.81 -6.28 -4.71
CA THR A 133 -3.27 -7.65 -4.48
C THR A 133 -4.75 -7.68 -4.71
N ASN A 134 -5.22 -8.53 -5.61
CA ASN A 134 -6.61 -8.58 -5.99
C ASN A 134 -7.30 -9.82 -5.45
N PHE A 135 -8.53 -9.63 -5.00
CA PHE A 135 -9.42 -10.67 -4.52
C PHE A 135 -10.75 -10.53 -5.23
N GLU A 136 -11.03 -11.44 -6.15
CA GLU A 136 -12.33 -11.48 -6.83
C GLU A 136 -13.45 -11.76 -5.86
N GLY A 137 -14.58 -11.10 -6.04
CA GLY A 137 -15.72 -11.22 -5.17
C GLY A 137 -16.90 -10.38 -5.62
N ASN A 138 -17.82 -10.21 -4.69
CA ASN A 138 -19.02 -9.43 -4.91
C ASN A 138 -18.75 -7.93 -4.74
N ASN A 139 -19.72 -7.14 -5.16
CA ASN A 139 -19.73 -5.69 -4.96
C ASN A 139 -19.53 -5.34 -3.49
N VAL A 140 -18.47 -4.60 -3.18
CA VAL A 140 -18.10 -4.19 -1.83
C VAL A 140 -18.72 -2.83 -1.53
N ASN A 141 -19.54 -2.76 -0.49
CA ASN A 141 -20.23 -1.54 -0.06
C ASN A 141 -19.53 -0.87 1.14
N CYS A 142 -19.00 -1.66 2.06
CA CYS A 142 -18.28 -1.15 3.23
C CYS A 142 -17.11 -2.06 3.63
N ILE A 143 -16.16 -1.48 4.36
CA ILE A 143 -14.94 -2.16 4.81
C ILE A 143 -14.79 -1.90 6.31
N LEU A 144 -14.79 -2.96 7.11
CA LEU A 144 -14.56 -2.88 8.55
C LEU A 144 -13.25 -3.59 8.90
N THR A 145 -12.33 -2.87 9.51
CA THR A 145 -11.09 -3.46 10.03
C THR A 145 -11.08 -3.40 11.56
N VAL A 146 -11.04 -4.58 12.19
CA VAL A 146 -10.98 -4.73 13.64
C VAL A 146 -9.73 -5.51 14.00
N LYS A 147 -8.83 -4.87 14.78
CA LYS A 147 -7.49 -5.43 15.09
C LYS A 147 -6.76 -5.79 13.78
N ASN A 148 -6.48 -7.08 13.56
CA ASN A 148 -5.80 -7.59 12.36
C ASN A 148 -6.74 -8.28 11.37
N HIS A 149 -8.05 -8.13 11.53
CA HIS A 149 -9.05 -8.75 10.65
C HIS A 149 -9.78 -7.68 9.86
N THR A 150 -9.86 -7.87 8.56
CA THR A 150 -10.64 -7.02 7.65
C THR A 150 -11.86 -7.81 7.16
N PHE A 151 -13.00 -7.18 7.24
CA PHE A 151 -14.28 -7.69 6.79
C PHE A 151 -14.86 -6.74 5.75
N LEU A 152 -15.49 -7.30 4.75
CA LEU A 152 -16.17 -6.60 3.67
C LEU A 152 -17.67 -6.83 3.82
N GLY A 153 -18.44 -5.74 3.82
CA GLY A 153 -19.87 -5.80 3.61
C GLY A 153 -20.16 -5.73 2.12
N THR A 154 -20.87 -6.72 1.62
CA THR A 154 -21.14 -6.86 0.18
C THR A 154 -22.64 -6.92 -0.10
N ASN A 155 -23.01 -6.88 -1.38
CA ASN A 155 -24.38 -7.11 -1.81
C ASN A 155 -24.86 -8.58 -1.63
N LYS A 156 -23.97 -9.49 -1.18
CA LYS A 156 -24.27 -10.90 -0.91
C LYS A 156 -23.82 -11.36 0.49
N GLY A 157 -23.71 -10.41 1.42
CA GLY A 157 -23.35 -10.71 2.80
C GLY A 157 -21.95 -10.23 3.19
N ILE A 158 -21.44 -10.80 4.27
CA ILE A 158 -20.16 -10.43 4.85
C ILE A 158 -19.07 -11.38 4.40
N VAL A 159 -17.92 -10.84 4.04
CA VAL A 159 -16.75 -11.59 3.60
C VAL A 159 -15.56 -11.23 4.47
N ARG A 160 -14.81 -12.21 4.96
CA ARG A 160 -13.54 -11.99 5.64
C ARG A 160 -12.40 -12.03 4.65
N VAL A 161 -11.52 -11.07 4.74
CA VAL A 161 -10.26 -11.04 3.99
C VAL A 161 -9.27 -11.98 4.68
N ARG A 162 -8.78 -12.99 3.97
CA ARG A 162 -7.69 -13.88 4.35
C ARG A 162 -6.42 -13.49 3.59
N GLU A 163 -5.30 -14.07 3.93
CA GLU A 163 -4.03 -13.76 3.26
C GLU A 163 -4.10 -13.98 1.75
N ASN A 164 -4.78 -15.04 1.31
CA ASN A 164 -4.77 -15.52 -0.07
C ASN A 164 -6.16 -15.62 -0.73
N TYR A 165 -7.24 -15.37 -0.01
CA TYR A 165 -8.60 -15.47 -0.56
C TYR A 165 -9.62 -14.72 0.28
N LEU A 166 -10.79 -14.48 -0.33
CA LEU A 166 -11.97 -13.99 0.35
C LEU A 166 -12.78 -15.19 0.90
N SER A 167 -13.06 -15.16 2.19
CA SER A 167 -13.86 -16.17 2.87
C SER A 167 -15.24 -15.63 3.20
N PRO A 168 -16.32 -16.02 2.48
CA PRO A 168 -17.67 -15.68 2.86
C PRO A 168 -17.98 -16.20 4.26
N LEU A 169 -18.57 -15.37 5.09
CA LEU A 169 -19.02 -15.79 6.42
C LEU A 169 -20.35 -16.54 6.27
N ARG A 170 -20.28 -17.86 6.39
CA ARG A 170 -21.48 -18.69 6.49
C ARG A 170 -22.02 -18.58 7.91
N THR A 171 -23.22 -18.07 8.05
CA THR A 171 -23.97 -18.13 9.31
C THR A 171 -24.88 -19.33 9.24
N ASN A 172 -24.84 -20.19 10.26
CA ASN A 172 -25.78 -21.33 10.41
C ASN A 172 -27.20 -20.88 10.71
N PHE A 173 -27.46 -19.59 10.72
CA PHE A 173 -28.74 -18.97 10.97
C PHE A 173 -29.30 -18.40 9.66
N GLN A 174 -30.60 -18.56 9.47
CA GLN A 174 -31.34 -17.90 8.37
C GLN A 174 -31.42 -16.39 8.60
N ILE A 175 -30.28 -15.71 8.48
CA ILE A 175 -30.23 -14.25 8.56
C ILE A 175 -30.19 -13.73 7.13
N ASP A 176 -31.11 -12.85 6.81
CA ASP A 176 -31.05 -12.07 5.58
C ASP A 176 -30.01 -10.95 5.73
N LEU A 177 -28.72 -11.34 5.62
CA LEU A 177 -27.60 -10.42 5.57
C LEU A 177 -27.25 -10.02 4.12
N ASN A 178 -28.21 -10.10 3.22
CA ASN A 178 -28.06 -9.60 1.87
C ASN A 178 -27.96 -8.08 1.89
N GLN A 179 -27.14 -7.53 1.05
CA GLN A 179 -26.90 -6.10 0.90
C GLN A 179 -26.53 -5.41 2.22
N ILE A 180 -25.31 -5.65 2.66
CA ILE A 180 -24.72 -4.94 3.78
C ILE A 180 -24.38 -3.53 3.30
N ASN A 181 -24.91 -2.52 3.97
CA ASN A 181 -24.66 -1.12 3.66
C ASN A 181 -23.51 -0.57 4.52
N ASP A 182 -23.49 -0.92 5.82
CA ASP A 182 -22.43 -0.48 6.73
C ASP A 182 -22.21 -1.46 7.86
N MET A 183 -21.01 -1.45 8.46
CA MET A 183 -20.62 -2.29 9.58
C MET A 183 -19.81 -1.50 10.58
N LEU A 184 -20.10 -1.68 11.88
CA LEU A 184 -19.42 -1.03 12.98
C LEU A 184 -19.04 -2.04 14.06
N PHE A 185 -17.93 -1.82 14.76
CA PHE A 185 -17.56 -2.52 15.99
C PHE A 185 -17.45 -1.52 17.15
N ASP A 186 -18.24 -1.72 18.19
CA ASP A 186 -18.31 -0.81 19.34
C ASP A 186 -17.29 -1.16 20.46
N GLY A 187 -16.36 -2.08 20.21
CA GLY A 187 -15.42 -2.62 21.19
C GLY A 187 -15.88 -3.95 21.79
N LYS A 188 -17.18 -4.26 21.73
CA LYS A 188 -17.76 -5.48 22.26
C LYS A 188 -18.63 -6.22 21.24
N PHE A 189 -19.45 -5.50 20.50
CA PHE A 189 -20.40 -6.03 19.54
C PHE A 189 -20.15 -5.49 18.12
N TYR A 190 -20.49 -6.31 17.15
CA TYR A 190 -20.59 -5.91 15.75
C TYR A 190 -22.01 -5.50 15.44
N TRP A 191 -22.13 -4.36 14.80
CA TRP A 191 -23.38 -3.81 14.32
C TRP A 191 -23.38 -3.84 12.80
N ILE A 192 -24.47 -4.32 12.21
CA ILE A 192 -24.57 -4.53 10.77
C ILE A 192 -25.85 -3.86 10.27
N ALA A 193 -25.65 -2.85 9.45
CA ALA A 193 -26.70 -2.14 8.72
C ALA A 193 -26.97 -2.83 7.38
N THR A 194 -28.22 -3.20 7.15
CA THR A 194 -28.65 -3.76 5.88
C THR A 194 -29.80 -2.92 5.31
N ASN A 195 -30.15 -3.16 4.05
CA ASN A 195 -31.31 -2.54 3.44
C ASN A 195 -32.67 -2.93 4.06
N LYS A 196 -32.70 -3.88 5.03
CA LYS A 196 -33.92 -4.38 5.66
C LYS A 196 -33.91 -4.25 7.18
N SER A 197 -32.75 -4.24 7.82
CA SER A 197 -32.69 -4.32 9.28
C SER A 197 -31.32 -3.93 9.84
N LEU A 198 -31.31 -3.69 11.14
CA LEU A 198 -30.10 -3.53 11.95
C LEU A 198 -29.88 -4.75 12.82
N TRP A 199 -28.67 -5.30 12.75
CA TRP A 199 -28.28 -6.48 13.51
C TRP A 199 -27.17 -6.17 14.51
N LYS A 200 -27.19 -6.87 15.64
CA LYS A 200 -26.15 -6.82 16.68
C LYS A 200 -25.63 -8.23 16.94
N LEU A 201 -24.31 -8.42 16.88
CA LEU A 201 -23.63 -9.70 17.04
C LEU A 201 -22.44 -9.53 18.00
N ASP A 202 -22.15 -10.56 18.82
CA ASP A 202 -20.94 -10.59 19.66
C ASP A 202 -19.69 -10.89 18.82
N LYS A 203 -19.83 -11.62 17.73
CA LYS A 203 -18.78 -11.94 16.77
C LYS A 203 -19.38 -12.24 15.40
N LEU A 204 -18.56 -12.03 14.36
CA LEU A 204 -19.01 -12.25 12.98
C LEU A 204 -18.95 -13.72 12.55
N ILE A 205 -18.18 -14.55 13.24
CA ILE A 205 -18.02 -15.98 12.95
C ILE A 205 -18.66 -16.77 14.09
N ASN A 206 -19.68 -17.57 13.80
CA ASN A 206 -20.44 -18.35 14.79
C ASN A 206 -20.86 -17.49 16.01
N PRO A 207 -21.70 -16.48 15.83
CA PRO A 207 -22.12 -15.62 16.92
C PRO A 207 -22.92 -16.41 17.97
N LYS A 208 -22.63 -16.16 19.27
CA LYS A 208 -23.47 -16.65 20.38
C LYS A 208 -24.64 -15.69 20.65
N VAL A 209 -24.40 -14.40 20.45
CA VAL A 209 -25.42 -13.36 20.53
C VAL A 209 -25.72 -12.87 19.13
N LEU A 210 -26.97 -13.04 18.73
CA LEU A 210 -27.49 -12.57 17.46
C LEU A 210 -28.86 -11.95 17.72
N LYS A 211 -28.95 -10.64 17.53
CA LYS A 211 -30.21 -9.90 17.75
C LYS A 211 -30.50 -8.99 16.59
N ARG A 212 -31.68 -9.10 16.00
CA ARG A 212 -32.22 -8.08 15.12
C ARG A 212 -32.78 -6.96 16.01
N ILE A 213 -32.22 -5.77 15.90
CA ILE A 213 -32.54 -4.62 16.74
C ILE A 213 -33.78 -3.89 16.21
N ASP A 214 -33.81 -3.67 14.90
CA ASP A 214 -34.90 -2.94 14.24
C ASP A 214 -35.03 -3.34 12.77
N VAL A 215 -36.19 -3.07 12.17
CA VAL A 215 -36.54 -3.38 10.77
C VAL A 215 -36.72 -2.10 10.00
N ASN A 216 -35.69 -1.69 9.28
CA ASN A 216 -35.68 -0.51 8.41
C ASN A 216 -34.55 -0.64 7.37
N ASN A 217 -34.58 0.21 6.34
CA ASN A 217 -33.46 0.36 5.42
C ASN A 217 -32.39 1.27 6.05
N TYR A 218 -31.38 0.63 6.65
CA TYR A 218 -30.24 1.29 7.30
C TYR A 218 -29.14 1.56 6.31
N THR A 219 -28.58 2.78 6.32
CA THR A 219 -27.60 3.23 5.34
C THR A 219 -26.21 3.41 5.93
N SER A 220 -26.08 3.95 7.15
CA SER A 220 -24.79 4.16 7.80
C SER A 220 -24.89 4.05 9.31
N LEU A 221 -23.76 3.75 9.96
CA LEU A 221 -23.60 3.58 11.40
C LEU A 221 -22.50 4.49 11.93
N LEU A 222 -22.74 5.08 13.08
CA LEU A 222 -21.77 5.87 13.80
C LEU A 222 -21.84 5.54 15.29
N ILE A 223 -20.69 5.48 15.95
CA ILE A 223 -20.63 5.41 17.40
C ILE A 223 -20.36 6.80 17.97
N ASN A 224 -21.18 7.22 18.93
CA ASN A 224 -20.94 8.42 19.72
C ASN A 224 -21.00 8.03 21.19
N GLU A 225 -19.84 8.02 21.85
CA GLU A 225 -19.66 7.52 23.22
C GLU A 225 -20.16 6.06 23.38
N LYS A 226 -21.30 5.84 24.03
CA LYS A 226 -21.93 4.52 24.25
C LYS A 226 -23.21 4.30 23.41
N THR A 227 -23.57 5.28 22.58
CA THR A 227 -24.78 5.24 21.75
C THR A 227 -24.40 4.93 20.31
N ILE A 228 -25.08 3.97 19.71
CA ILE A 228 -25.00 3.73 18.28
C ILE A 228 -26.03 4.63 17.59
N ILE A 229 -25.56 5.40 16.62
CA ILE A 229 -26.41 6.23 15.78
C ILE A 229 -26.47 5.56 14.42
N ALA A 230 -27.67 5.27 13.97
CA ALA A 230 -27.90 4.65 12.69
C ALA A 230 -28.79 5.55 11.83
N THR A 231 -28.40 5.77 10.60
CA THR A 231 -29.22 6.48 9.62
C THR A 231 -30.12 5.50 8.88
N THR A 232 -31.33 5.97 8.59
CA THR A 232 -32.25 5.24 7.72
C THR A 232 -32.53 6.04 6.47
N TYR A 233 -32.78 5.37 5.37
CA TYR A 233 -33.01 6.06 4.08
C TYR A 233 -34.14 7.11 4.18
N ASN A 234 -35.29 6.75 4.80
CA ASN A 234 -36.49 7.60 4.81
C ASN A 234 -37.05 7.92 6.21
N LYS A 235 -36.44 7.46 7.30
CA LYS A 235 -37.01 7.58 8.66
C LYS A 235 -36.12 8.28 9.67
N GLY A 236 -35.21 9.15 9.20
CA GLY A 236 -34.33 9.93 10.07
C GLY A 236 -33.25 9.15 10.77
N LEU A 237 -32.87 9.66 11.94
CA LEU A 237 -31.83 9.05 12.79
C LEU A 237 -32.45 8.12 13.82
N LYS A 238 -31.78 7.01 14.06
CA LYS A 238 -32.09 6.06 15.13
C LYS A 238 -30.95 6.06 16.14
N PHE A 239 -31.29 6.27 17.40
CA PHE A 239 -30.37 6.20 18.52
C PHE A 239 -30.58 4.86 19.24
N ILE A 240 -29.56 4.07 19.32
CA ILE A 240 -29.61 2.76 19.93
C ILE A 240 -28.76 2.75 21.21
N LYS A 241 -29.44 2.67 22.36
CA LYS A 241 -28.84 2.57 23.68
C LYS A 241 -29.47 1.39 24.42
N ASN A 242 -28.67 0.48 24.95
CA ASN A 242 -29.15 -0.73 25.67
C ASN A 242 -30.15 -1.60 24.87
N ASN A 243 -30.09 -1.59 23.53
CA ASN A 243 -31.01 -2.22 22.56
C ASN A 243 -32.40 -1.56 22.44
N GLU A 244 -32.63 -0.43 23.06
CA GLU A 244 -33.79 0.42 22.83
C GLU A 244 -33.48 1.35 21.65
N VAL A 245 -34.48 1.60 20.84
CA VAL A 245 -34.37 2.40 19.60
C VAL A 245 -35.26 3.63 19.74
N GLU A 246 -34.63 4.78 19.84
CA GLU A 246 -35.29 6.07 19.78
C GLU A 246 -35.13 6.64 18.37
N THR A 247 -36.18 7.32 17.88
CA THR A 247 -36.18 7.95 16.56
C THR A 247 -36.18 9.47 16.71
N GLN A 248 -35.19 10.09 16.07
CA GLN A 248 -35.19 11.55 15.90
C GLN A 248 -35.46 11.88 14.43
N SER A 249 -36.50 12.69 14.22
CA SER A 249 -36.79 13.24 12.92
C SER A 249 -35.75 14.30 12.54
N ILE A 250 -35.31 14.26 11.29
CA ILE A 250 -34.41 15.23 10.66
C ILE A 250 -35.08 15.76 9.40
N THR A 251 -34.61 16.91 8.90
CA THR A 251 -35.17 17.49 7.67
C THR A 251 -34.67 16.78 6.41
N ALA A 252 -33.47 16.18 6.49
CA ALA A 252 -32.88 15.44 5.38
C ALA A 252 -33.65 14.16 5.08
N GLN A 253 -33.97 13.94 3.81
CA GLN A 253 -34.53 12.70 3.27
C GLN A 253 -33.45 11.98 2.44
N ASN A 254 -33.67 10.70 2.13
CA ASN A 254 -32.74 9.89 1.35
C ASN A 254 -31.31 9.92 1.94
N VAL A 255 -31.24 9.72 3.27
CA VAL A 255 -29.96 9.79 3.99
C VAL A 255 -29.08 8.60 3.61
N ILE A 256 -27.85 8.86 3.20
CA ILE A 256 -26.90 7.85 2.76
C ILE A 256 -25.75 7.63 3.76
N GLU A 257 -25.34 8.69 4.48
CA GLU A 257 -24.20 8.59 5.40
C GLU A 257 -24.34 9.56 6.57
N ILE A 258 -23.79 9.21 7.74
CA ILE A 258 -23.55 10.11 8.87
C ILE A 258 -22.07 10.09 9.24
N LYS A 259 -21.49 11.26 9.45
CA LYS A 259 -20.12 11.44 9.92
C LYS A 259 -20.07 12.41 11.09
N LYS A 260 -19.14 12.18 12.01
CA LYS A 260 -18.78 13.15 13.05
C LYS A 260 -17.57 13.95 12.59
N ILE A 261 -17.76 15.26 12.37
CA ILE A 261 -16.76 16.18 11.84
C ILE A 261 -16.67 17.37 12.80
N ASN A 262 -15.50 17.62 13.38
CA ASN A 262 -15.26 18.75 14.31
C ASN A 262 -16.32 18.87 15.42
N ASN A 263 -16.71 17.75 16.04
CA ASN A 263 -17.73 17.66 17.07
C ASN A 263 -19.16 18.02 16.62
N GLN A 264 -19.40 18.06 15.32
CA GLN A 264 -20.72 18.20 14.68
C GLN A 264 -21.07 16.90 13.96
N PHE A 265 -22.36 16.65 13.78
CA PHE A 265 -22.85 15.52 12.99
C PHE A 265 -23.26 16.00 11.62
N TRP A 266 -22.64 15.45 10.61
CA TRP A 266 -22.90 15.74 9.21
C TRP A 266 -23.73 14.60 8.64
N ILE A 267 -24.95 14.92 8.23
CA ILE A 267 -25.90 13.98 7.66
C ILE A 267 -25.95 14.22 6.17
N ILE A 268 -25.44 13.25 5.43
CA ILE A 268 -25.32 13.32 3.98
C ILE A 268 -26.58 12.70 3.37
N SER A 269 -27.26 13.43 2.53
CA SER A 269 -28.43 12.98 1.78
C SER A 269 -28.18 13.03 0.28
N GLU A 270 -28.85 12.16 -0.46
CA GLU A 270 -28.63 12.01 -1.89
C GLU A 270 -29.00 13.27 -2.69
N ASP A 271 -30.06 13.95 -2.28
CA ASP A 271 -30.66 15.07 -3.05
C ASP A 271 -30.70 16.41 -2.31
N ASN A 272 -30.53 16.40 -0.97
CA ASN A 272 -30.67 17.61 -0.15
C ASN A 272 -29.33 18.24 0.26
N GLY A 273 -28.22 17.57 -0.06
CA GLY A 273 -26.90 18.00 0.37
C GLY A 273 -26.54 17.47 1.76
N ILE A 274 -26.03 18.34 2.62
CA ILE A 274 -25.55 17.96 3.96
C ILE A 274 -26.32 18.79 5.00
N GLU A 275 -26.96 18.10 5.93
CA GLU A 275 -27.53 18.71 7.13
C GLU A 275 -26.53 18.59 8.28
N VAL A 276 -26.18 19.70 8.93
CA VAL A 276 -25.21 19.74 10.02
C VAL A 276 -25.94 19.96 11.33
N LEU A 277 -25.71 19.05 12.27
CA LEU A 277 -26.24 19.13 13.64
C LEU A 277 -25.08 19.35 14.63
N ASP A 278 -25.40 19.98 15.76
CA ASP A 278 -24.45 20.15 16.87
C ASP A 278 -24.22 18.84 17.65
N ALA A 279 -23.46 18.92 18.74
CA ALA A 279 -23.19 17.77 19.62
C ALA A 279 -24.47 17.23 20.32
N ASN A 280 -25.52 18.02 20.42
CA ASN A 280 -26.83 17.70 21.01
C ASN A 280 -27.87 17.32 19.95
N PHE A 281 -27.44 17.17 18.71
CA PHE A 281 -28.26 16.86 17.53
C PHE A 281 -29.30 17.95 17.18
N ASN A 282 -29.07 19.22 17.60
CA ASN A 282 -29.84 20.35 17.14
C ASN A 282 -29.35 20.79 15.77
N PHE A 283 -30.28 21.26 14.93
CA PHE A 283 -29.95 21.79 13.61
C PHE A 283 -29.04 23.03 13.70
N VAL A 284 -27.96 23.03 12.93
CA VAL A 284 -27.02 24.16 12.82
C VAL A 284 -27.14 24.84 11.46
N LYS A 285 -26.99 24.10 10.40
CA LYS A 285 -27.02 24.63 9.02
C LYS A 285 -27.17 23.51 7.99
N ASN A 286 -27.57 23.93 6.78
CA ASN A 286 -27.46 23.09 5.59
C ASN A 286 -26.28 23.54 4.73
N ILE A 287 -25.60 22.58 4.09
CA ILE A 287 -24.57 22.80 3.08
C ILE A 287 -25.09 22.16 1.79
N ASN A 288 -25.53 22.96 0.84
CA ASN A 288 -26.20 22.49 -0.37
C ASN A 288 -26.00 23.47 -1.55
N LYS A 289 -26.65 23.18 -2.68
CA LYS A 289 -26.52 23.96 -3.92
C LYS A 289 -27.03 25.39 -3.83
N TYR A 290 -27.79 25.71 -2.79
CA TYR A 290 -28.40 27.06 -2.63
C TYR A 290 -27.51 28.00 -1.79
N ASN A 291 -26.53 27.48 -1.07
CA ASN A 291 -25.71 28.30 -0.17
C ASN A 291 -24.18 28.10 -0.28
N SER A 292 -23.71 26.93 -0.63
CA SER A 292 -22.27 26.69 -0.58
C SER A 292 -21.74 25.77 -1.69
N LEU A 293 -22.54 24.84 -2.16
CA LEU A 293 -22.15 23.86 -3.19
C LEU A 293 -22.80 24.22 -4.53
N THR A 294 -22.33 23.58 -5.60
CA THR A 294 -22.95 23.67 -6.93
C THR A 294 -23.83 22.46 -7.26
N THR A 295 -23.93 21.50 -6.34
CA THR A 295 -24.76 20.29 -6.47
C THR A 295 -25.21 19.80 -5.11
N ASN A 296 -26.34 19.08 -5.09
CA ASN A 296 -26.79 18.33 -3.92
C ASN A 296 -26.44 16.84 -3.99
N LYS A 297 -25.90 16.36 -5.13
CA LYS A 297 -25.60 14.94 -5.35
C LYS A 297 -24.32 14.53 -4.64
N ILE A 298 -24.35 14.60 -3.31
CA ILE A 298 -23.22 14.21 -2.47
C ILE A 298 -23.18 12.69 -2.37
N THR A 299 -21.97 12.12 -2.34
CA THR A 299 -21.77 10.68 -2.19
C THR A 299 -21.20 10.32 -0.83
N SER A 300 -20.22 11.06 -0.34
CA SER A 300 -19.57 10.80 0.94
C SER A 300 -18.80 12.04 1.42
N THR A 301 -18.42 12.03 2.69
CA THR A 301 -17.51 13.01 3.26
C THR A 301 -16.42 12.31 4.07
N PHE A 302 -15.21 12.90 4.09
CA PHE A 302 -14.13 12.44 4.95
C PHE A 302 -13.28 13.62 5.42
N GLN A 303 -12.54 13.40 6.51
CA GLN A 303 -11.55 14.35 6.99
C GLN A 303 -10.16 13.88 6.65
N ASP A 304 -9.29 14.84 6.31
CA ASP A 304 -7.87 14.58 6.18
C ASP A 304 -7.13 14.72 7.54
N ASN A 305 -5.84 14.43 7.54
CA ASN A 305 -5.02 14.47 8.75
C ASN A 305 -4.79 15.89 9.33
N GLU A 306 -5.24 16.91 8.63
CA GLU A 306 -5.21 18.33 9.05
C GLU A 306 -6.59 18.83 9.50
N ASN A 307 -7.57 17.91 9.64
CA ASN A 307 -8.98 18.19 9.93
C ASN A 307 -9.73 18.94 8.83
N ASN A 308 -9.18 19.06 7.62
CA ASN A 308 -9.96 19.61 6.52
C ASN A 308 -11.04 18.60 6.08
N THR A 309 -12.14 19.09 5.60
CA THR A 309 -13.26 18.26 5.17
C THR A 309 -13.34 18.19 3.66
N TRP A 310 -13.43 16.99 3.15
CA TRP A 310 -13.59 16.68 1.74
C TRP A 310 -15.02 16.21 1.50
N VAL A 311 -15.68 16.76 0.48
CA VAL A 311 -17.05 16.39 0.10
C VAL A 311 -17.03 15.84 -1.32
N SER A 312 -17.30 14.57 -1.46
CA SER A 312 -17.36 13.86 -2.74
C SER A 312 -18.73 13.98 -3.38
N THR A 313 -18.78 14.05 -4.71
CA THR A 313 -20.05 14.21 -5.44
C THR A 313 -20.15 13.26 -6.64
N LYS A 314 -21.38 13.06 -7.12
CA LYS A 314 -21.66 12.25 -8.33
C LYS A 314 -21.33 12.99 -9.65
N ASP A 315 -21.30 14.34 -9.65
CA ASP A 315 -21.32 15.12 -10.90
C ASP A 315 -20.42 16.36 -10.93
N LYS A 316 -19.85 16.79 -9.80
CA LYS A 316 -19.05 18.02 -9.68
C LYS A 316 -17.64 17.79 -9.13
N GLY A 317 -17.22 16.54 -8.99
CA GLY A 317 -15.91 16.20 -8.43
C GLY A 317 -15.88 16.28 -6.91
N VAL A 318 -14.94 17.03 -6.35
CA VAL A 318 -14.71 17.08 -4.90
C VAL A 318 -14.60 18.52 -4.42
N TYR A 319 -15.26 18.84 -3.33
CA TYR A 319 -15.07 20.08 -2.61
C TYR A 319 -14.11 19.85 -1.43
N PHE A 320 -13.24 20.80 -1.23
CA PHE A 320 -12.31 20.87 -0.12
C PHE A 320 -12.66 22.07 0.76
N ILE A 321 -12.99 21.81 2.01
CA ILE A 321 -13.34 22.79 3.02
C ILE A 321 -12.20 22.82 4.03
N LYS A 322 -11.49 23.94 4.06
CA LYS A 322 -10.37 24.12 4.98
C LYS A 322 -10.89 24.21 6.41
N SER A 323 -10.21 23.52 7.33
CA SER A 323 -10.54 23.56 8.76
C SER A 323 -10.20 24.94 9.37
N ASP A 324 -11.09 25.47 10.20
CA ASP A 324 -10.83 26.67 11.01
C ASP A 324 -9.82 26.38 12.14
N LYS A 325 -9.68 25.11 12.52
CA LYS A 325 -8.71 24.62 13.52
C LYS A 325 -7.83 23.52 12.92
N PRO A 326 -6.96 23.87 11.97
CA PRO A 326 -6.11 22.87 11.35
C PRO A 326 -5.11 22.32 12.38
N ILE A 327 -4.88 21.02 12.33
CA ILE A 327 -3.78 20.41 13.07
C ILE A 327 -2.49 20.80 12.33
N GLN A 328 -1.65 21.62 12.96
CA GLN A 328 -0.33 21.92 12.43
C GLN A 328 0.59 20.72 12.61
N LYS A 329 0.68 19.90 11.59
CA LYS A 329 1.63 18.80 11.54
C LYS A 329 2.93 19.29 10.93
N LYS A 330 4.07 18.95 11.55
CA LYS A 330 5.37 19.19 10.92
C LYS A 330 5.42 18.50 9.56
N PRO A 331 5.94 19.12 8.52
CA PRO A 331 6.12 18.46 7.22
C PRO A 331 6.91 17.17 7.40
N SER A 332 6.54 16.15 6.66
CA SER A 332 7.26 14.88 6.62
C SER A 332 7.80 14.70 5.22
N ILE A 333 9.12 14.75 5.09
CA ILE A 333 9.82 14.51 3.85
C ILE A 333 10.17 13.02 3.74
N SER A 334 10.18 12.49 2.55
CA SER A 334 10.64 11.14 2.24
C SER A 334 11.37 11.12 0.91
N PHE A 335 12.30 10.19 0.74
CA PHE A 335 12.84 9.90 -0.58
C PHE A 335 11.76 9.23 -1.43
N GLU A 336 11.57 9.72 -2.65
CA GLU A 336 10.68 9.12 -3.64
C GLU A 336 11.46 8.13 -4.51
N ASN A 337 12.66 8.51 -4.92
CA ASN A 337 13.58 7.68 -5.69
C ASN A 337 15.02 8.11 -5.45
N ILE A 338 15.95 7.20 -5.63
CA ILE A 338 17.38 7.49 -5.73
C ILE A 338 17.88 6.75 -6.97
N GLU A 339 18.55 7.45 -7.84
CA GLU A 339 19.12 6.88 -9.06
C GLU A 339 20.64 6.95 -9.02
N VAL A 340 21.27 5.88 -9.45
CA VAL A 340 22.72 5.82 -9.67
C VAL A 340 22.96 5.64 -11.15
N VAL A 341 23.58 6.63 -11.79
CA VAL A 341 23.82 6.67 -13.24
C VAL A 341 22.50 6.42 -14.00
N PHE A 342 21.45 7.21 -13.70
CA PHE A 342 20.12 7.16 -14.29
C PHE A 342 19.37 5.83 -14.11
N THR A 343 19.89 4.94 -13.25
CA THR A 343 19.23 3.69 -12.93
C THR A 343 18.70 3.78 -11.50
N PRO A 344 17.37 3.61 -11.28
CA PRO A 344 16.82 3.58 -9.94
C PRO A 344 17.56 2.53 -9.10
N ILE A 345 17.97 2.91 -7.92
CA ILE A 345 18.38 1.93 -6.91
C ILE A 345 17.11 1.16 -6.62
N ASP A 346 17.10 -0.10 -7.02
CA ASP A 346 15.93 -0.99 -6.93
C ASP A 346 15.12 -0.70 -5.67
N SER A 347 13.81 -0.88 -5.77
CA SER A 347 12.75 -0.70 -4.77
C SER A 347 13.05 -1.23 -3.37
N ILE A 348 14.29 -1.48 -3.11
CA ILE A 348 14.84 -1.71 -1.81
C ILE A 348 14.60 -0.44 -1.02
N ASN A 349 13.83 -0.63 -0.06
CA ASN A 349 13.51 0.20 1.01
C ASN A 349 14.70 1.07 1.40
N ILE A 350 14.72 2.27 0.83
CA ILE A 350 15.72 3.31 1.05
C ILE A 350 16.01 3.51 2.55
N ASN A 351 15.01 3.25 3.42
CA ASN A 351 15.15 3.31 4.87
C ASN A 351 15.87 2.09 5.49
N ASN A 352 16.15 1.03 4.74
CA ASN A 352 16.88 -0.15 5.21
C ASN A 352 18.35 -0.19 4.79
N TYR A 353 18.83 0.78 4.03
CA TYR A 353 20.27 1.03 3.95
C TYR A 353 20.73 1.64 5.29
N ALA A 354 20.59 0.90 6.36
CA ALA A 354 21.14 1.26 7.67
C ALA A 354 22.68 1.32 7.67
N LYS A 355 23.32 1.09 6.52
CA LYS A 355 24.76 1.16 6.33
C LYS A 355 25.05 1.79 4.97
N THR A 356 26.08 2.59 4.94
CA THR A 356 26.61 3.31 3.79
C THR A 356 26.57 2.47 2.50
N LEU A 357 25.82 2.93 1.50
CA LEU A 357 25.82 2.36 0.15
C LEU A 357 27.23 2.51 -0.44
N LYS A 358 27.85 1.41 -0.87
CA LYS A 358 29.15 1.44 -1.50
C LYS A 358 29.02 1.38 -3.01
N LEU A 359 29.47 2.42 -3.69
CA LEU A 359 29.42 2.53 -5.14
C LEU A 359 30.86 2.41 -5.71
N PRO A 360 31.02 1.74 -6.84
CA PRO A 360 32.30 1.74 -7.55
C PRO A 360 32.59 3.13 -8.13
N ALA A 361 33.84 3.39 -8.45
CA ALA A 361 34.33 4.71 -8.87
C ALA A 361 33.67 5.28 -10.13
N ASP A 362 33.19 4.43 -11.03
CA ASP A 362 32.48 4.77 -12.26
C ASP A 362 31.02 5.13 -12.02
N LYS A 363 30.47 4.81 -10.85
CA LYS A 363 29.11 5.11 -10.44
C LYS A 363 29.02 6.35 -9.57
N ASN A 364 29.52 7.47 -10.08
CA ASN A 364 29.70 8.72 -9.35
C ASN A 364 28.66 9.82 -9.70
N HIS A 365 27.56 9.42 -10.34
CA HIS A 365 26.41 10.29 -10.61
C HIS A 365 25.20 9.73 -9.85
N ILE A 366 24.67 10.53 -8.92
CA ILE A 366 23.55 10.13 -8.08
C ILE A 366 22.50 11.23 -8.12
N SER A 367 21.27 10.85 -8.43
CA SER A 367 20.10 11.73 -8.41
C SER A 367 19.21 11.37 -7.22
N PHE A 368 18.85 12.35 -6.43
CA PHE A 368 17.93 12.22 -5.30
C PHE A 368 16.61 12.89 -5.63
N TYR A 369 15.53 12.13 -5.53
CA TYR A 369 14.15 12.60 -5.63
C TYR A 369 13.51 12.49 -4.25
N TYR A 370 13.01 13.60 -3.73
CA TYR A 370 12.41 13.65 -2.40
C TYR A 370 11.11 14.43 -2.45
N LYS A 371 10.19 14.07 -1.59
CA LYS A 371 8.84 14.61 -1.62
C LYS A 371 8.26 14.79 -0.23
N THR A 372 7.49 15.85 -0.08
CA THR A 372 6.61 16.09 1.06
C THR A 372 5.20 16.23 0.53
N ILE A 373 4.27 15.51 1.13
CA ILE A 373 2.86 15.61 0.79
C ILE A 373 2.20 16.60 1.76
N ASN A 374 1.69 17.69 1.20
CA ASN A 374 0.88 18.65 1.95
C ASN A 374 -0.26 19.16 1.08
N ILE A 375 -1.47 18.88 1.50
CA ILE A 375 -2.68 19.17 0.73
C ILE A 375 -3.07 20.64 0.84
N SER A 376 -2.97 21.22 2.03
CA SER A 376 -3.49 22.55 2.32
C SER A 376 -2.58 23.68 1.83
N ASN A 377 -1.28 23.46 1.74
CA ASN A 377 -0.30 24.50 1.46
C ASN A 377 0.79 24.06 0.47
N SER A 378 0.42 23.26 -0.52
CA SER A 378 1.35 22.73 -1.52
C SER A 378 2.18 23.82 -2.22
N ASN A 379 1.57 25.00 -2.49
CA ASN A 379 2.23 26.12 -3.14
C ASN A 379 3.27 26.88 -2.27
N LYS A 380 3.32 26.55 -0.96
CA LYS A 380 4.31 27.14 -0.01
C LYS A 380 5.38 26.15 0.41
N LEU A 381 5.44 25.02 -0.28
CA LEU A 381 6.38 23.97 0.01
C LEU A 381 7.72 24.28 -0.65
N GLU A 382 8.75 24.28 0.16
CA GLU A 382 10.12 24.46 -0.28
C GLU A 382 11.00 23.34 0.28
N TYR A 383 12.07 23.07 -0.42
CA TYR A 383 13.05 22.04 -0.10
C TYR A 383 14.45 22.63 -0.02
N ARG A 384 15.30 22.06 0.80
CA ARG A 384 16.74 22.24 0.78
C ARG A 384 17.43 20.89 0.95
N TYR A 385 18.61 20.77 0.44
CA TYR A 385 19.47 19.63 0.68
C TYR A 385 20.80 20.06 1.29
N THR A 386 21.47 19.13 1.96
CA THR A 386 22.82 19.27 2.46
C THR A 386 23.63 18.10 1.98
N LEU A 387 24.77 18.37 1.33
CA LEU A 387 25.73 17.34 0.96
C LEU A 387 26.97 17.55 1.83
N ASN A 388 27.29 16.58 2.68
CA ASN A 388 28.26 16.74 3.75
C ASN A 388 27.90 17.99 4.60
N ASN A 389 28.72 19.04 4.59
CA ASN A 389 28.46 20.25 5.36
C ASN A 389 27.98 21.43 4.50
N GLN A 390 27.74 21.22 3.21
CA GLN A 390 27.28 22.26 2.29
C GLN A 390 25.79 22.22 2.12
N THR A 391 25.09 23.27 2.57
CA THR A 391 23.64 23.37 2.52
C THR A 391 23.20 24.28 1.39
N SER A 392 22.23 23.81 0.59
CA SER A 392 21.63 24.61 -0.48
C SER A 392 20.66 25.67 0.06
N PRO A 393 20.38 26.74 -0.68
CA PRO A 393 19.24 27.61 -0.39
C PRO A 393 17.92 26.83 -0.51
N TRP A 394 16.86 27.38 0.10
CA TRP A 394 15.51 26.86 -0.05
C TRP A 394 15.02 27.09 -1.49
N SER A 395 14.41 26.07 -2.07
CA SER A 395 13.84 26.10 -3.43
C SER A 395 12.61 25.21 -3.54
N THR A 396 11.83 25.37 -4.60
CA THR A 396 10.68 24.51 -4.89
C THR A 396 11.07 23.19 -5.56
N LYS A 397 12.35 23.00 -5.89
CA LYS A 397 12.83 21.79 -6.55
C LYS A 397 12.87 20.61 -5.58
N SER A 398 12.22 19.52 -5.92
CA SER A 398 12.17 18.28 -5.15
C SER A 398 13.13 17.19 -5.67
N ALA A 399 14.10 17.59 -6.48
CA ALA A 399 15.12 16.69 -7.02
C ALA A 399 16.45 17.43 -7.15
N ILE A 400 17.54 16.68 -7.05
CA ILE A 400 18.90 17.13 -7.28
C ILE A 400 19.73 16.05 -7.96
N ASP A 401 20.50 16.45 -8.95
CA ASP A 401 21.49 15.63 -9.64
C ASP A 401 22.88 15.99 -9.14
N LEU A 402 23.56 15.04 -8.57
CA LEU A 402 24.94 15.15 -8.10
C LEU A 402 25.84 14.38 -9.07
N ALA A 403 26.40 15.11 -10.03
CA ALA A 403 27.25 14.56 -11.05
C ALA A 403 28.75 14.67 -10.69
N TYR A 404 29.54 13.72 -11.16
CA TYR A 404 31.02 13.74 -11.06
C TYR A 404 31.53 13.84 -9.62
N LEU A 405 30.88 13.14 -8.69
CA LEU A 405 31.33 13.09 -7.31
C LEU A 405 32.69 12.43 -7.20
N SER A 406 33.59 13.02 -6.41
CA SER A 406 34.91 12.45 -6.14
C SER A 406 34.81 11.21 -5.25
N PRO A 407 35.79 10.31 -5.29
CA PRO A 407 35.83 9.21 -4.32
C PRO A 407 35.84 9.70 -2.88
N GLY A 408 35.05 9.08 -2.01
CA GLY A 408 34.94 9.47 -0.61
C GLY A 408 33.61 9.12 0.03
N ASN A 409 33.45 9.47 1.29
CA ASN A 409 32.23 9.33 2.05
C ASN A 409 31.33 10.56 1.85
N TYR A 410 30.07 10.31 1.66
CA TYR A 410 29.04 11.33 1.50
C TYR A 410 27.88 11.10 2.43
N THR A 411 27.42 12.16 3.05
CA THR A 411 26.14 12.22 3.76
C THR A 411 25.27 13.23 3.03
N PHE A 412 24.24 12.71 2.39
CA PHE A 412 23.20 13.54 1.78
C PHE A 412 22.04 13.65 2.77
N SER A 413 21.55 14.86 3.00
CA SER A 413 20.31 15.07 3.74
C SER A 413 19.38 16.01 3.00
N ALA A 414 18.08 15.79 3.14
CA ALA A 414 17.06 16.66 2.58
C ALA A 414 16.07 17.07 3.67
N GLN A 415 15.61 18.30 3.56
CA GLN A 415 14.57 18.89 4.41
C GLN A 415 13.54 19.59 3.55
N SER A 416 12.30 19.64 4.07
CA SER A 416 11.24 20.48 3.51
C SER A 416 10.75 21.50 4.54
N ARG A 417 10.18 22.59 4.05
CA ARG A 417 9.47 23.54 4.92
C ARG A 417 8.17 24.01 4.30
N ILE A 418 7.24 24.38 5.15
CA ILE A 418 6.01 25.07 4.79
C ILE A 418 5.99 26.39 5.56
N GLY A 419 6.23 27.49 4.87
CA GLY A 419 6.44 28.78 5.53
C GLY A 419 7.65 28.75 6.47
N LYS A 420 7.41 28.85 7.80
CA LYS A 420 8.48 28.81 8.82
C LYS A 420 8.66 27.43 9.49
N VAL A 421 7.80 26.46 9.19
CA VAL A 421 7.84 25.15 9.84
C VAL A 421 8.67 24.19 9.01
N GLU A 422 9.77 23.71 9.56
CA GLU A 422 10.70 22.79 8.91
C GLU A 422 10.44 21.34 9.33
N SER A 423 10.71 20.41 8.41
CA SER A 423 10.72 18.97 8.68
C SER A 423 12.01 18.56 9.41
N PRO A 424 11.99 17.41 10.13
CA PRO A 424 13.25 16.74 10.42
C PRO A 424 13.96 16.40 9.10
N PRO A 425 15.31 16.40 9.09
CA PRO A 425 16.06 15.95 7.92
C PRO A 425 15.89 14.46 7.72
N ILE A 426 15.87 14.04 6.45
CA ILE A 426 16.09 12.65 6.07
C ILE A 426 17.52 12.54 5.55
N GLU A 427 18.20 11.44 5.90
CA GLU A 427 19.62 11.27 5.58
C GLU A 427 19.85 10.01 4.77
N PHE A 428 20.82 10.07 3.89
CA PHE A 428 21.28 8.95 3.10
C PHE A 428 22.81 8.97 3.00
N ASN A 429 23.47 7.92 3.47
CA ASN A 429 24.90 7.81 3.47
C ASN A 429 25.39 6.92 2.33
N PHE A 430 26.38 7.35 1.60
CA PHE A 430 26.98 6.57 0.54
C PHE A 430 28.49 6.82 0.45
N TYR A 431 29.17 5.84 -0.12
CA TYR A 431 30.61 5.90 -0.33
C TYR A 431 30.91 5.61 -1.80
N ILE A 432 31.74 6.44 -2.41
CA ILE A 432 32.25 6.24 -3.77
C ILE A 432 33.67 5.74 -3.65
N ASP A 433 33.92 4.57 -4.19
CA ASP A 433 35.25 3.94 -4.13
C ASP A 433 36.25 4.68 -5.02
N THR A 434 37.50 4.57 -4.66
CA THR A 434 38.58 5.07 -5.50
C THR A 434 38.77 4.17 -6.73
N PRO A 435 39.03 4.75 -7.91
CA PRO A 435 39.35 3.98 -9.09
C PRO A 435 40.50 2.99 -8.80
N ILE A 436 40.37 1.78 -9.34
CA ILE A 436 41.32 0.70 -9.08
C ILE A 436 42.74 1.13 -9.33
N TYR A 437 42.98 1.91 -10.40
CA TYR A 437 44.31 2.38 -10.77
C TYR A 437 44.93 3.41 -9.78
N LYS A 438 44.12 4.01 -8.87
CA LYS A 438 44.60 4.90 -7.80
C LYS A 438 44.78 4.17 -6.46
N LYS A 439 44.38 2.93 -6.36
CA LYS A 439 44.53 2.15 -5.12
C LYS A 439 46.03 1.72 -4.97
N SER A 440 46.56 1.98 -3.78
CA SER A 440 47.99 1.67 -3.49
C SER A 440 48.35 0.20 -3.82
N TRP A 441 47.45 -0.73 -3.50
CA TRP A 441 47.67 -2.12 -3.83
C TRP A 441 47.77 -2.39 -5.34
N PHE A 442 46.96 -1.65 -6.17
CA PHE A 442 47.01 -1.78 -7.62
C PHE A 442 48.29 -1.22 -8.17
N ILE A 443 48.74 -0.05 -7.67
CA ILE A 443 50.02 0.56 -8.07
C ILE A 443 51.18 -0.39 -7.72
N TRP A 444 51.18 -0.92 -6.48
CA TRP A 444 52.18 -1.86 -6.06
C TRP A 444 52.08 -3.21 -6.82
N SER A 445 50.85 -3.65 -7.12
CA SER A 445 50.67 -4.87 -7.91
C SER A 445 51.11 -4.70 -9.37
N THR A 446 50.85 -3.53 -9.99
CA THR A 446 51.32 -3.23 -11.36
C THR A 446 52.84 -3.11 -11.41
N ILE A 447 53.44 -2.47 -10.40
CA ILE A 447 54.95 -2.44 -10.26
C ILE A 447 55.46 -3.85 -10.03
N GLY A 448 54.78 -4.64 -9.18
CA GLY A 448 55.11 -6.02 -8.93
C GLY A 448 55.00 -6.90 -10.17
N VAL A 449 53.86 -6.74 -10.91
CA VAL A 449 53.65 -7.44 -12.20
C VAL A 449 54.68 -7.01 -13.24
N ALA A 450 54.97 -5.70 -13.35
CA ALA A 450 56.02 -5.21 -14.26
C ALA A 450 57.40 -5.77 -13.88
N SER A 451 57.68 -5.84 -12.59
CA SER A 451 58.90 -6.45 -12.05
C SER A 451 58.96 -7.93 -12.29
N ILE A 452 57.81 -8.63 -12.13
CA ILE A 452 57.68 -10.05 -12.44
C ILE A 452 57.83 -10.30 -13.95
N ILE A 453 57.19 -9.46 -14.80
CA ILE A 453 57.35 -9.56 -16.26
C ILE A 453 58.79 -9.36 -16.65
N LEU A 454 59.47 -8.39 -16.07
CA LEU A 454 60.90 -8.15 -16.34
C LEU A 454 61.76 -9.37 -15.88
N THR A 455 61.50 -9.87 -14.70
CA THR A 455 62.15 -11.10 -14.20
C THR A 455 61.79 -12.34 -15.02
N LEU A 456 60.52 -12.43 -15.49
CA LEU A 456 60.10 -13.53 -16.37
C LEU A 456 60.72 -13.44 -17.76
N ILE A 457 60.88 -12.18 -18.32
CA ILE A 457 61.61 -12.01 -19.57
C ILE A 457 63.05 -12.45 -19.41
N VAL A 458 63.73 -12.02 -18.35
CA VAL A 458 65.09 -12.45 -18.04
C VAL A 458 65.14 -13.94 -17.77
N TRP A 459 64.19 -14.49 -16.99
CA TRP A 459 64.09 -15.90 -16.66
C TRP A 459 63.66 -16.78 -17.87
N SER A 460 62.72 -16.27 -18.73
CA SER A 460 62.33 -16.90 -19.98
C SER A 460 63.50 -16.99 -20.95
N TYR A 461 64.36 -15.97 -20.98
CA TYR A 461 65.61 -16.02 -21.75
C TYR A 461 66.53 -17.10 -21.22
N ILE A 462 66.65 -17.28 -19.90
CA ILE A 462 67.39 -18.34 -19.26
C ILE A 462 66.70 -19.71 -19.43
N ARG A 463 65.33 -19.78 -19.34
CA ARG A 463 64.58 -21.04 -19.45
C ARG A 463 64.27 -21.51 -20.86
N ARG A 464 64.36 -20.67 -21.89
CA ARG A 464 64.30 -21.13 -23.29
C ARG A 464 65.42 -22.23 -23.55
N ILE A 465 66.38 -22.20 -22.73
CA ILE A 465 67.44 -23.19 -22.73
C ILE A 465 67.05 -24.47 -21.93
N GLN A 466 66.21 -24.39 -20.90
CA GLN A 466 65.86 -25.52 -20.02
C GLN A 466 64.44 -26.12 -20.31
N ALA A 467 63.60 -25.49 -21.10
CA ALA A 467 62.12 -25.75 -21.11
C ALA A 467 61.63 -26.84 -22.08
N LYS A 468 62.50 -27.51 -22.85
CA LYS A 468 62.03 -28.63 -23.69
C LYS A 468 61.53 -29.85 -22.93
N ASN A 469 61.81 -29.97 -21.63
CA ASN A 469 61.58 -31.25 -20.89
C ASN A 469 60.42 -31.19 -19.84
N LYS A 470 59.81 -30.03 -19.53
CA LYS A 470 58.79 -29.94 -18.47
C LYS A 470 57.34 -29.67 -18.94
N ALA A 471 57.07 -29.58 -20.24
CA ALA A 471 55.76 -29.18 -20.77
C ALA A 471 54.59 -30.19 -20.58
N LYS A 472 54.93 -31.42 -20.15
CA LYS A 472 53.90 -32.48 -20.04
C LYS A 472 53.17 -32.56 -18.72
N VAL A 473 53.75 -32.04 -17.64
CA VAL A 473 53.16 -32.16 -16.28
C VAL A 473 52.17 -31.04 -15.96
N ALA A 474 52.41 -29.85 -16.50
CA ALA A 474 51.57 -28.68 -16.20
C ALA A 474 50.13 -28.75 -16.79
N LYS A 475 49.89 -29.63 -17.79
CA LYS A 475 48.55 -29.72 -18.42
C LYS A 475 47.52 -30.45 -17.53
N LEU A 476 48.00 -31.40 -16.72
CA LEU A 476 47.09 -32.17 -15.83
C LEU A 476 46.67 -31.41 -14.57
N GLU A 477 47.48 -30.48 -14.07
CA GLU A 477 47.10 -29.67 -12.88
C GLU A 477 46.09 -28.59 -13.22
N LEU A 478 46.09 -28.07 -14.45
CA LEU A 478 45.14 -27.05 -14.87
C LEU A 478 43.71 -27.60 -15.04
N GLU A 479 43.58 -28.85 -15.54
CA GLU A 479 42.28 -29.52 -15.69
C GLU A 479 41.60 -29.75 -14.33
N ASN A 480 42.37 -30.16 -13.32
CA ASN A 480 41.84 -30.39 -11.97
C ASN A 480 41.43 -29.09 -11.26
N HIS A 481 42.08 -27.97 -11.56
CA HIS A 481 41.77 -26.70 -10.95
C HIS A 481 40.48 -26.06 -11.54
N LEU A 482 40.22 -26.28 -12.84
CA LEU A 482 38.99 -25.83 -13.49
C LEU A 482 37.74 -26.54 -12.95
N ILE A 483 37.85 -27.84 -12.67
CA ILE A 483 36.75 -28.62 -12.07
C ILE A 483 36.42 -28.11 -10.65
N SER A 484 37.42 -27.73 -9.87
CA SER A 484 37.22 -27.15 -8.52
C SER A 484 36.57 -25.75 -8.53
N LEU A 485 36.84 -24.93 -9.54
CA LEU A 485 36.22 -23.61 -9.70
C LEU A 485 34.76 -23.69 -10.19
N GLU A 486 34.45 -24.66 -11.04
CA GLU A 486 33.10 -24.96 -11.47
C GLU A 486 32.22 -25.40 -10.31
N GLN A 487 32.72 -26.20 -9.38
CA GLN A 487 32.02 -26.60 -8.16
C GLN A 487 31.76 -25.41 -7.22
N LYS A 488 32.69 -24.47 -7.08
CA LYS A 488 32.48 -23.25 -6.24
C LYS A 488 31.50 -22.25 -6.82
N ALA A 489 31.40 -22.14 -8.14
CA ALA A 489 30.42 -21.29 -8.82
C ALA A 489 28.98 -21.81 -8.64
N LEU A 490 28.80 -23.11 -8.50
CA LEU A 490 27.53 -23.76 -8.23
C LEU A 490 26.97 -23.49 -6.81
N GLN A 491 27.85 -23.17 -5.84
CA GLN A 491 27.46 -22.91 -4.45
C GLN A 491 26.82 -21.49 -4.20
N LEU A 492 26.86 -20.57 -5.17
CA LEU A 492 26.43 -19.18 -5.01
C LEU A 492 25.05 -18.86 -5.62
N GLN A 493 24.27 -19.86 -5.98
CA GLN A 493 23.00 -19.66 -6.71
C GLN A 493 21.76 -19.41 -5.85
N MET A 494 21.87 -18.71 -4.76
CA MET A 494 20.66 -18.08 -4.20
C MET A 494 20.33 -16.83 -5.01
N ASN A 495 19.12 -16.79 -5.59
CA ASN A 495 18.63 -15.63 -6.35
C ASN A 495 18.58 -14.39 -5.43
N PRO A 496 19.49 -13.40 -5.58
CA PRO A 496 19.54 -12.23 -4.71
C PRO A 496 18.20 -11.48 -4.68
N HIS A 497 17.47 -11.49 -5.78
CA HIS A 497 16.17 -10.85 -5.93
C HIS A 497 15.10 -11.47 -5.00
N PHE A 498 15.14 -12.78 -4.75
CA PHE A 498 14.26 -13.43 -3.77
C PHE A 498 14.54 -12.91 -2.36
N ILE A 499 15.82 -12.85 -1.97
CA ILE A 499 16.22 -12.32 -0.65
C ILE A 499 15.73 -10.89 -0.47
N PHE A 500 15.89 -10.05 -1.48
CA PHE A 500 15.41 -8.67 -1.45
C PHE A 500 13.89 -8.57 -1.36
N ASN A 501 13.15 -9.39 -2.06
CA ASN A 501 11.69 -9.43 -1.99
C ASN A 501 11.18 -9.84 -0.60
N VAL A 502 11.81 -10.84 0.00
CA VAL A 502 11.50 -11.27 1.38
C VAL A 502 11.78 -10.15 2.37
N LEU A 503 12.93 -9.49 2.28
CA LEU A 503 13.29 -8.37 3.15
C LEU A 503 12.33 -7.18 3.00
N ASN A 504 11.86 -6.90 1.78
CA ASN A 504 10.84 -5.87 1.52
C ASN A 504 9.48 -6.26 2.12
N GLY A 505 9.07 -7.52 2.01
CA GLY A 505 7.87 -8.05 2.65
C GLY A 505 7.93 -7.96 4.17
N ILE A 506 9.04 -8.37 4.76
CA ILE A 506 9.33 -8.26 6.20
C ILE A 506 9.20 -6.80 6.67
N LYS A 507 9.75 -5.85 5.92
CA LYS A 507 9.63 -4.44 6.25
C LYS A 507 8.21 -3.90 6.09
N ALA A 508 7.48 -4.31 5.07
CA ALA A 508 6.08 -3.94 4.89
C ALA A 508 5.25 -4.41 6.11
N LEU A 509 5.49 -5.62 6.59
CA LEU A 509 4.88 -6.16 7.81
C LEU A 509 5.30 -5.39 9.06
N GLY A 510 6.56 -5.00 9.17
CA GLY A 510 7.08 -4.17 10.26
C GLY A 510 6.42 -2.80 10.33
N ASN A 511 6.27 -2.15 9.17
CA ASN A 511 5.66 -0.83 9.07
C ASN A 511 4.12 -0.84 9.29
N SER A 512 3.48 -2.00 9.08
CA SER A 512 2.04 -2.17 9.28
C SER A 512 1.65 -2.57 10.72
N GLY A 513 2.60 -2.65 11.65
CA GLY A 513 2.36 -3.01 13.05
C GLY A 513 1.96 -4.48 13.29
N LYS A 514 2.04 -5.33 12.28
CA LYS A 514 1.66 -6.74 12.30
C LYS A 514 2.77 -7.63 12.88
N SER A 515 3.09 -7.44 14.15
CA SER A 515 4.26 -8.06 14.79
C SER A 515 4.24 -9.59 14.81
N VAL A 516 3.07 -10.22 14.87
CA VAL A 516 2.95 -11.69 14.84
C VAL A 516 3.28 -12.25 13.45
N GLU A 517 2.73 -11.65 12.39
CA GLU A 517 3.02 -12.02 10.99
C GLU A 517 4.50 -11.73 10.66
N LEU A 518 5.03 -10.62 11.16
CA LEU A 518 6.43 -10.24 11.01
C LEU A 518 7.37 -11.31 11.59
N ASN A 519 7.16 -11.69 12.85
CA ASN A 519 7.98 -12.70 13.52
C ASN A 519 7.89 -14.06 12.84
N THR A 520 6.70 -14.45 12.38
CA THR A 520 6.49 -15.69 11.64
C THR A 520 7.24 -15.68 10.32
N THR A 521 7.16 -14.59 9.56
CA THR A 521 7.85 -14.43 8.28
C THR A 521 9.38 -14.43 8.45
N ILE A 522 9.89 -13.73 9.46
CA ILE A 522 11.32 -13.72 9.80
C ILE A 522 11.78 -15.14 10.15
N SER A 523 11.03 -15.85 11.00
CA SER A 523 11.39 -17.20 11.43
C SER A 523 11.39 -18.18 10.26
N LYS A 524 10.39 -18.16 9.39
CA LYS A 524 10.34 -18.96 8.17
C LYS A 524 11.48 -18.64 7.21
N PHE A 525 11.77 -17.37 7.01
CA PHE A 525 12.89 -16.94 6.18
C PHE A 525 14.23 -17.42 6.73
N ALA A 526 14.45 -17.27 8.03
CA ALA A 526 15.66 -17.76 8.67
C ALA A 526 15.80 -19.30 8.57
N THR A 527 14.69 -20.03 8.69
CA THR A 527 14.66 -21.50 8.55
C THR A 527 14.95 -21.91 7.11
N LEU A 528 14.33 -21.27 6.13
CA LEU A 528 14.61 -21.52 4.72
C LEU A 528 16.07 -21.24 4.39
N LEU A 529 16.60 -20.11 4.86
CA LEU A 529 17.98 -19.69 4.58
C LEU A 529 19.00 -20.67 5.17
N ARG A 530 18.76 -21.14 6.41
CA ARG A 530 19.60 -22.19 7.04
C ARG A 530 19.49 -23.52 6.30
N GLY A 531 18.26 -23.95 5.93
CA GLY A 531 18.05 -25.19 5.18
C GLY A 531 18.79 -25.18 3.84
N VAL A 532 18.62 -24.11 3.07
CA VAL A 532 19.31 -23.95 1.78
C VAL A 532 20.84 -23.93 1.94
N LEU A 533 21.38 -23.21 2.94
CA LEU A 533 22.81 -23.17 3.21
C LEU A 533 23.37 -24.53 3.70
N HIS A 534 22.58 -25.25 4.47
CA HIS A 534 22.95 -26.60 4.93
C HIS A 534 22.97 -27.60 3.76
N ASN A 535 21.84 -27.62 3.01
CA ASN A 535 21.65 -28.54 1.90
C ASN A 535 22.63 -28.28 0.75
N SER A 536 23.03 -27.04 0.51
CA SER A 536 24.01 -26.68 -0.55
C SER A 536 25.44 -27.25 -0.32
N ARG A 537 25.72 -27.72 0.89
CA ARG A 537 27.00 -28.29 1.26
C ARG A 537 27.03 -29.83 1.19
N GLN A 538 25.87 -30.44 0.95
CA GLN A 538 25.69 -31.87 0.89
C GLN A 538 25.67 -32.33 -0.57
N GLU A 539 26.17 -33.52 -0.84
CA GLU A 539 26.07 -34.14 -2.17
C GLU A 539 24.62 -34.60 -2.43
N GLU A 540 23.99 -35.14 -1.40
CA GLU A 540 22.62 -35.66 -1.42
C GLU A 540 21.92 -35.31 -0.11
N ILE A 541 20.61 -35.10 -0.20
CA ILE A 541 19.70 -34.81 0.92
C ILE A 541 18.49 -35.73 0.84
N SER A 542 17.72 -35.87 1.93
CA SER A 542 16.48 -36.63 1.91
C SER A 542 15.38 -35.88 1.11
N LEU A 543 14.50 -36.61 0.48
CA LEU A 543 13.32 -36.04 -0.18
C LEU A 543 12.44 -35.24 0.80
N ALA A 544 12.38 -35.68 2.05
CA ALA A 544 11.66 -34.96 3.11
C ALA A 544 12.25 -33.57 3.39
N GLU A 545 13.59 -33.45 3.41
CA GLU A 545 14.28 -32.16 3.56
C GLU A 545 14.03 -31.23 2.37
N GLU A 546 14.05 -31.75 1.14
CA GLU A 546 13.72 -30.99 -0.06
C GLU A 546 12.25 -30.52 -0.03
N ILE A 547 11.30 -31.40 0.32
CA ILE A 547 9.87 -31.07 0.47
C ILE A 547 9.66 -30.00 1.54
N THR A 548 10.36 -30.10 2.67
CA THR A 548 10.29 -29.10 3.75
C THR A 548 10.81 -27.75 3.28
N THR A 549 11.92 -27.75 2.55
CA THR A 549 12.50 -26.55 1.96
C THR A 549 11.56 -25.91 0.93
N LEU A 550 10.93 -26.73 0.10
CA LEU A 550 9.94 -26.29 -0.88
C LEU A 550 8.69 -25.68 -0.22
N LYS A 551 8.16 -26.32 0.82
CA LYS A 551 7.01 -25.79 1.58
C LYS A 551 7.35 -24.43 2.17
N ASN A 552 8.48 -24.31 2.85
CA ASN A 552 8.93 -23.05 3.43
C ASN A 552 9.10 -21.96 2.36
N TYR A 553 9.63 -22.32 1.20
CA TYR A 553 9.80 -21.40 0.07
C TYR A 553 8.44 -20.92 -0.47
N ILE A 554 7.52 -21.87 -0.75
CA ILE A 554 6.19 -21.55 -1.32
C ILE A 554 5.37 -20.69 -0.35
N GLU A 555 5.35 -21.06 0.93
CA GLU A 555 4.63 -20.33 1.98
C GLU A 555 5.20 -18.92 2.18
N LEU A 556 6.50 -18.76 2.02
CA LEU A 556 7.14 -17.46 2.08
C LEU A 556 6.78 -16.59 0.87
N GLU A 557 6.77 -17.17 -0.33
CA GLU A 557 6.30 -16.51 -1.56
C GLU A 557 4.82 -16.10 -1.47
N GLN A 558 3.97 -16.91 -0.86
CA GLN A 558 2.56 -16.57 -0.60
C GLN A 558 2.40 -15.42 0.40
N GLN A 559 3.27 -15.32 1.40
CA GLN A 559 3.24 -14.25 2.39
C GLN A 559 3.73 -12.90 1.85
N ILE A 560 4.62 -12.94 0.86
CA ILE A 560 5.33 -11.76 0.35
C ILE A 560 4.70 -11.23 -0.93
N ASN A 561 4.23 -12.13 -1.78
CA ASN A 561 3.63 -11.77 -3.06
C ASN A 561 2.14 -11.51 -2.91
N SER A 562 1.71 -10.49 -3.61
CA SER A 562 0.31 -10.06 -3.67
C SER A 562 -0.62 -11.04 -4.43
N ASN A 563 -0.10 -12.06 -5.04
CA ASN A 563 -0.91 -13.08 -5.73
C ASN A 563 -1.13 -14.26 -4.79
N THR A 564 -2.37 -14.46 -4.39
CA THR A 564 -2.79 -15.67 -3.68
C THR A 564 -2.90 -16.82 -4.68
N PHE A 565 -2.21 -17.89 -4.39
CA PHE A 565 -2.31 -19.12 -5.16
C PHE A 565 -2.42 -20.32 -4.22
N GLU A 566 -3.06 -21.38 -4.67
CA GLU A 566 -3.14 -22.64 -3.95
C GLU A 566 -1.99 -23.57 -4.35
N TYR A 567 -1.47 -24.32 -3.40
CA TYR A 567 -0.53 -25.38 -3.72
C TYR A 567 -0.87 -26.68 -3.02
N SER A 568 -0.49 -27.77 -3.62
CA SER A 568 -0.57 -29.10 -3.01
C SER A 568 0.71 -29.89 -3.28
N ILE A 569 1.21 -30.56 -2.26
CA ILE A 569 2.33 -31.50 -2.38
C ILE A 569 1.79 -32.86 -1.97
N THR A 570 1.84 -33.80 -2.88
CA THR A 570 1.36 -35.16 -2.68
C THR A 570 2.50 -36.15 -2.86
N THR A 571 2.62 -37.09 -1.93
CA THR A 571 3.60 -38.17 -1.97
C THR A 571 2.84 -39.50 -2.07
N ASN A 572 3.02 -40.19 -3.17
CA ASN A 572 2.53 -41.57 -3.36
C ASN A 572 3.74 -42.50 -3.48
N LEU A 573 4.36 -42.72 -2.34
CA LEU A 573 5.65 -43.41 -2.23
C LEU A 573 5.46 -44.71 -1.45
N SER A 574 6.19 -45.73 -1.85
CA SER A 574 6.27 -47.03 -1.13
C SER A 574 7.38 -47.06 -0.07
N ILE A 575 8.15 -45.98 0.05
CA ILE A 575 9.28 -45.75 0.96
C ILE A 575 9.06 -44.40 1.62
N GLU A 576 9.45 -44.23 2.88
CA GLU A 576 9.33 -42.96 3.56
C GLU A 576 10.23 -41.90 2.90
N PRO A 577 9.74 -40.65 2.76
CA PRO A 577 10.51 -39.59 2.09
C PRO A 577 11.87 -39.27 2.75
N GLU A 578 12.02 -39.60 4.03
CA GLU A 578 13.24 -39.45 4.80
C GLU A 578 14.37 -40.36 4.30
N GLU A 579 13.99 -41.49 3.73
CA GLU A 579 14.93 -42.54 3.29
C GLU A 579 15.35 -42.40 1.82
N ILE A 580 14.69 -41.52 1.06
CA ILE A 580 14.98 -41.30 -0.36
C ILE A 580 16.00 -40.16 -0.50
N LEU A 581 17.13 -40.46 -1.07
CA LEU A 581 18.21 -39.50 -1.30
C LEU A 581 18.14 -38.87 -2.69
N ILE A 582 18.23 -37.56 -2.73
CA ILE A 582 18.28 -36.77 -3.97
C ILE A 582 19.31 -35.66 -3.87
N PRO A 583 19.88 -35.22 -4.99
CA PRO A 583 20.70 -34.03 -4.98
C PRO A 583 19.93 -32.78 -4.53
N PRO A 584 20.55 -31.93 -3.70
CA PRO A 584 19.84 -30.75 -3.17
C PRO A 584 19.44 -29.77 -4.26
N MET A 585 18.33 -29.05 -4.01
CA MET A 585 17.81 -27.99 -4.87
C MET A 585 17.47 -28.45 -6.30
N LEU A 586 17.06 -29.69 -6.44
CA LEU A 586 16.74 -30.26 -7.76
C LEU A 586 15.34 -29.84 -8.23
N ILE A 587 14.41 -29.66 -7.31
CA ILE A 587 12.99 -29.40 -7.58
C ILE A 587 12.68 -27.90 -7.49
N GLN A 588 13.31 -27.24 -6.56
CA GLN A 588 13.05 -25.81 -6.25
C GLN A 588 13.08 -24.88 -7.47
N PRO A 589 14.02 -24.99 -8.44
CA PRO A 589 14.04 -24.07 -9.59
C PRO A 589 12.82 -24.17 -10.49
N PHE A 590 12.15 -25.32 -10.56
CA PHE A 590 10.93 -25.51 -11.33
C PHE A 590 9.73 -24.87 -10.63
N VAL A 591 9.64 -25.06 -9.31
CA VAL A 591 8.60 -24.45 -8.48
C VAL A 591 8.73 -22.93 -8.47
N GLU A 592 9.96 -22.41 -8.36
CA GLU A 592 10.23 -20.98 -8.48
C GLU A 592 9.74 -20.41 -9.82
N ASN A 593 9.96 -21.14 -10.92
CA ASN A 593 9.50 -20.71 -12.24
C ASN A 593 7.97 -20.77 -12.37
N SER A 594 7.33 -21.79 -11.82
CA SER A 594 5.87 -21.89 -11.82
C SER A 594 5.24 -20.71 -11.06
N ILE A 595 5.79 -20.34 -9.90
CA ILE A 595 5.31 -19.20 -9.13
C ILE A 595 5.53 -17.88 -9.89
N LYS A 596 6.77 -17.61 -10.30
CA LYS A 596 7.16 -16.33 -10.88
C LYS A 596 6.66 -16.10 -12.30
N HIS A 597 6.54 -17.16 -13.06
CA HIS A 597 6.34 -17.08 -14.52
C HIS A 597 5.14 -17.85 -15.02
N GLY A 598 4.68 -18.83 -14.25
CA GLY A 598 3.48 -19.58 -14.60
C GLY A 598 2.23 -18.84 -14.12
N ILE A 599 2.09 -18.70 -12.81
CA ILE A 599 0.84 -18.30 -12.17
C ILE A 599 0.80 -16.83 -11.75
N SER A 600 1.88 -16.06 -11.87
CA SER A 600 1.96 -14.66 -11.41
C SER A 600 0.92 -13.74 -12.05
N SER A 601 0.40 -14.09 -13.22
CA SER A 601 -0.58 -13.32 -14.00
C SER A 601 -1.96 -14.00 -14.05
N VAL A 602 -2.18 -15.05 -13.24
CA VAL A 602 -3.41 -15.86 -13.27
C VAL A 602 -4.16 -15.67 -11.97
N GLU A 603 -5.44 -15.30 -12.08
CA GLU A 603 -6.37 -15.33 -10.96
C GLU A 603 -6.62 -16.79 -10.55
N ASN A 604 -6.53 -17.12 -9.27
CA ASN A 604 -6.59 -18.49 -8.74
C ASN A 604 -5.49 -19.42 -9.26
N GLY A 605 -4.23 -18.97 -9.19
CA GLY A 605 -3.08 -19.79 -9.50
C GLY A 605 -3.05 -21.07 -8.66
N LYS A 606 -2.73 -22.19 -9.29
CA LYS A 606 -2.59 -23.49 -8.61
C LYS A 606 -1.30 -24.17 -9.01
N ILE A 607 -0.60 -24.69 -8.01
CA ILE A 607 0.59 -25.51 -8.23
C ILE A 607 0.37 -26.86 -7.56
N ARG A 608 0.58 -27.92 -8.30
CA ARG A 608 0.57 -29.28 -7.77
C ARG A 608 1.94 -29.90 -7.96
N ILE A 609 2.49 -30.41 -6.88
CA ILE A 609 3.75 -31.16 -6.88
C ILE A 609 3.43 -32.55 -6.43
N SER A 610 3.86 -33.55 -7.18
CA SER A 610 3.60 -34.95 -6.85
C SER A 610 4.85 -35.79 -7.03
N PHE A 611 5.07 -36.68 -6.08
CA PHE A 611 6.14 -37.66 -6.08
C PHE A 611 5.57 -39.05 -6.08
N SER A 612 6.13 -39.92 -6.92
CA SER A 612 5.76 -41.32 -6.97
C SER A 612 6.96 -42.17 -7.35
N ILE A 613 6.95 -43.42 -6.94
CA ILE A 613 7.99 -44.39 -7.30
C ILE A 613 7.41 -45.36 -8.32
N LYS A 614 8.09 -45.53 -9.47
CA LYS A 614 7.75 -46.52 -10.50
C LYS A 614 9.05 -47.07 -11.11
N ASN A 615 9.17 -48.38 -11.20
CA ASN A 615 10.28 -49.06 -11.86
C ASN A 615 11.67 -48.60 -11.37
N ASP A 616 11.87 -48.51 -10.06
CA ASP A 616 13.09 -48.02 -9.39
C ASP A 616 13.51 -46.60 -9.81
N LEU A 617 12.55 -45.80 -10.24
CA LEU A 617 12.73 -44.37 -10.52
C LEU A 617 11.81 -43.55 -9.62
N LEU A 618 12.35 -42.45 -9.09
CA LEU A 618 11.58 -41.40 -8.46
C LEU A 618 11.05 -40.49 -9.56
N HIS A 619 9.74 -40.48 -9.74
CA HIS A 619 9.01 -39.58 -10.64
C HIS A 619 8.62 -38.32 -9.89
N SER A 620 9.06 -37.20 -10.38
CA SER A 620 8.70 -35.89 -9.85
C SER A 620 7.91 -35.12 -10.91
N GLU A 621 6.73 -34.68 -10.54
CA GLU A 621 5.82 -33.97 -11.42
C GLU A 621 5.41 -32.65 -10.78
N ILE A 622 5.58 -31.54 -11.49
CA ILE A 622 5.17 -30.22 -11.09
C ILE A 622 4.21 -29.70 -12.16
N ILE A 623 2.99 -29.34 -11.74
CA ILE A 623 1.96 -28.80 -12.62
C ILE A 623 1.53 -27.45 -12.09
N ASP A 624 1.54 -26.47 -12.97
CA ASP A 624 0.89 -25.17 -12.72
C ASP A 624 -0.26 -24.94 -13.72
N ASN A 625 -1.22 -24.12 -13.32
CA ASN A 625 -2.31 -23.66 -14.18
C ASN A 625 -2.00 -22.30 -14.81
N GLY A 626 -0.75 -22.03 -15.07
CA GLY A 626 -0.25 -20.75 -15.54
C GLY A 626 -0.47 -20.49 -17.03
N ILE A 627 0.16 -19.42 -17.49
CA ILE A 627 0.03 -18.94 -18.88
C ILE A 627 0.79 -19.77 -19.93
N GLY A 628 1.53 -20.80 -19.50
CA GLY A 628 2.35 -21.64 -20.36
C GLY A 628 3.72 -21.06 -20.72
N ILE A 629 4.53 -21.88 -21.40
CA ILE A 629 5.93 -21.57 -21.66
C ILE A 629 6.11 -20.57 -22.79
N HIS A 630 5.30 -20.70 -23.86
CA HIS A 630 5.41 -19.84 -25.05
C HIS A 630 5.02 -18.40 -24.70
N GLN A 631 3.89 -18.22 -24.07
CA GLN A 631 3.38 -16.90 -23.67
C GLN A 631 4.27 -16.25 -22.60
N SER A 632 4.79 -17.04 -21.66
CA SER A 632 5.78 -16.57 -20.69
C SER A 632 7.10 -16.12 -21.32
N LYS A 633 7.52 -16.75 -22.43
CA LYS A 633 8.71 -16.34 -23.19
C LYS A 633 8.51 -15.08 -24.01
N GLU A 634 7.31 -14.86 -24.55
CA GLU A 634 6.97 -13.63 -25.28
C GLU A 634 6.95 -12.41 -24.38
N LEU A 635 6.43 -12.53 -23.18
CA LEU A 635 6.46 -11.49 -22.14
C LEU A 635 7.88 -11.16 -21.65
N LYS A 636 8.84 -12.08 -21.79
CA LYS A 636 10.26 -11.92 -21.41
C LYS A 636 11.14 -11.20 -22.43
N LYS A 637 10.66 -10.83 -23.61
CA LYS A 637 11.48 -10.16 -24.65
C LYS A 637 12.13 -8.83 -24.21
N VAL A 638 11.84 -8.36 -22.99
CA VAL A 638 12.36 -7.11 -22.43
C VAL A 638 13.46 -7.30 -21.34
N SER A 639 13.75 -8.53 -20.87
CA SER A 639 14.80 -8.75 -19.87
C SER A 639 15.78 -9.86 -20.25
N SER A 640 17.06 -9.53 -20.38
CA SER A 640 18.13 -10.37 -20.93
C SER A 640 18.72 -11.43 -19.98
N HIS A 641 18.10 -11.75 -18.85
CA HIS A 641 18.60 -12.80 -17.97
C HIS A 641 17.98 -14.17 -18.30
N LYS A 642 18.60 -14.91 -19.21
CA LYS A 642 18.35 -16.36 -19.33
C LYS A 642 18.64 -17.00 -17.98
N SER A 643 17.66 -17.68 -17.40
CA SER A 643 17.82 -18.44 -16.15
C SER A 643 18.89 -19.54 -16.31
N VAL A 644 20.10 -19.21 -15.91
CA VAL A 644 21.23 -20.14 -15.91
C VAL A 644 20.91 -21.33 -15.00
N ALA A 645 20.23 -21.08 -13.87
CA ALA A 645 19.83 -22.09 -12.90
C ALA A 645 19.00 -23.23 -13.51
N LEU A 646 18.03 -22.92 -14.35
CA LEU A 646 17.18 -23.93 -14.98
C LEU A 646 17.96 -24.83 -15.95
N LYS A 647 18.86 -24.28 -16.73
CA LYS A 647 19.71 -25.07 -17.63
C LYS A 647 20.63 -26.01 -16.88
N VAL A 648 21.26 -25.50 -15.81
CA VAL A 648 22.15 -26.29 -14.97
C VAL A 648 21.39 -27.43 -14.30
N THR A 649 20.18 -27.16 -13.79
CA THR A 649 19.33 -28.19 -13.19
C THR A 649 18.89 -29.23 -14.23
N GLN A 650 18.54 -28.82 -15.44
CA GLN A 650 18.21 -29.73 -16.54
C GLN A 650 19.38 -30.63 -16.93
N GLU A 651 20.61 -30.10 -17.04
CA GLU A 651 21.82 -30.88 -17.32
C GLU A 651 22.13 -31.83 -16.18
N ARG A 652 21.91 -31.36 -14.92
CA ARG A 652 22.12 -32.19 -13.72
C ARG A 652 21.17 -33.39 -13.72
N ILE A 653 19.87 -33.17 -14.00
CA ILE A 653 18.88 -34.23 -14.12
C ILE A 653 19.25 -35.19 -15.26
N ARG A 654 19.65 -34.70 -16.43
CA ARG A 654 20.05 -35.53 -17.57
C ARG A 654 21.29 -36.38 -17.26
N ASN A 655 22.24 -35.87 -16.49
CA ASN A 655 23.41 -36.60 -16.08
C ASN A 655 23.12 -37.69 -15.04
N LEU A 656 22.15 -37.44 -14.14
CA LEU A 656 21.68 -38.42 -13.16
C LEU A 656 20.84 -39.54 -13.82
N SER A 657 20.08 -39.17 -14.81
CA SER A 657 19.08 -40.04 -15.47
C SER A 657 19.67 -40.63 -16.76
N LYS A 658 20.47 -41.68 -16.65
CA LYS A 658 20.97 -42.43 -17.84
C LYS A 658 19.85 -43.06 -18.68
N LYS A 659 18.62 -43.19 -18.15
CA LYS A 659 17.44 -43.80 -18.80
C LYS A 659 16.13 -43.08 -18.51
N GLY A 660 16.12 -42.01 -17.69
CA GLY A 660 14.90 -41.34 -17.26
C GLY A 660 14.45 -40.21 -18.21
N ALA A 661 13.17 -39.97 -18.26
CA ALA A 661 12.58 -38.90 -19.07
C ALA A 661 12.68 -37.56 -18.33
N PHE A 662 13.05 -36.52 -19.06
CA PHE A 662 12.86 -35.14 -18.65
C PHE A 662 12.02 -34.42 -19.69
N SER A 663 10.87 -33.90 -19.31
CA SER A 663 9.99 -33.16 -20.22
C SER A 663 9.35 -31.94 -19.54
N ILE A 664 9.18 -30.91 -20.33
CA ILE A 664 8.36 -29.75 -19.95
C ILE A 664 7.30 -29.59 -21.03
N ILE A 665 6.04 -29.69 -20.65
CA ILE A 665 4.90 -29.79 -21.58
C ILE A 665 3.90 -28.69 -21.19
N GLU A 666 3.36 -28.01 -22.20
CA GLU A 666 2.20 -27.14 -21.99
C GLU A 666 0.91 -27.98 -21.92
N LEU A 667 0.06 -27.64 -21.00
CA LEU A 667 -1.26 -28.26 -20.85
C LEU A 667 -2.27 -27.46 -21.65
N TYR A 668 -3.13 -28.17 -22.38
CA TYR A 668 -4.15 -27.56 -23.21
C TYR A 668 -5.53 -28.08 -22.79
N ASN A 669 -6.50 -27.18 -22.79
CA ASN A 669 -7.91 -27.52 -22.71
C ASN A 669 -8.64 -26.73 -23.78
N GLU A 670 -9.37 -27.43 -24.67
CA GLU A 670 -10.12 -26.84 -25.80
C GLU A 670 -9.28 -25.89 -26.68
N GLY A 671 -8.01 -26.23 -26.89
CA GLY A 671 -7.10 -25.45 -27.72
C GLY A 671 -6.45 -24.23 -27.04
N LYS A 672 -6.76 -23.97 -25.77
CA LYS A 672 -6.12 -22.93 -24.96
C LYS A 672 -5.10 -23.53 -24.01
N VAL A 673 -3.98 -22.82 -23.82
CA VAL A 673 -2.99 -23.20 -22.82
C VAL A 673 -3.59 -22.98 -21.42
N THR A 674 -3.55 -24.00 -20.59
CA THR A 674 -4.11 -24.00 -19.23
C THR A 674 -3.07 -24.24 -18.16
N GLY A 675 -1.78 -24.28 -18.52
CA GLY A 675 -0.70 -24.45 -17.58
C GLY A 675 0.54 -25.11 -18.15
N THR A 676 1.47 -25.42 -17.27
CA THR A 676 2.71 -26.13 -17.57
C THR A 676 2.85 -27.36 -16.69
N LYS A 677 3.33 -28.43 -17.27
CA LYS A 677 3.72 -29.66 -16.60
C LYS A 677 5.21 -29.90 -16.80
N VAL A 678 5.93 -30.02 -15.70
CA VAL A 678 7.32 -30.47 -15.66
C VAL A 678 7.32 -31.90 -15.11
N LEU A 679 7.91 -32.82 -15.84
CA LEU A 679 8.10 -34.19 -15.43
C LEU A 679 9.57 -34.56 -15.56
N PHE A 680 10.13 -35.17 -14.52
CA PHE A 680 11.44 -35.77 -14.59
C PHE A 680 11.54 -37.01 -13.71
N GLU A 681 12.44 -37.88 -14.08
CA GLU A 681 12.68 -39.17 -13.47
C GLU A 681 14.14 -39.27 -13.09
N ILE A 682 14.44 -39.67 -11.88
CA ILE A 682 15.78 -39.93 -11.42
C ILE A 682 15.86 -41.33 -10.80
N PRO A 683 17.01 -42.04 -10.86
CA PRO A 683 17.16 -43.30 -10.18
C PRO A 683 16.82 -43.20 -8.70
N LEU A 684 16.04 -44.12 -8.21
CA LEU A 684 15.74 -44.21 -6.79
C LEU A 684 17.03 -44.58 -6.05
N LYS A 685 17.40 -43.74 -5.09
CA LYS A 685 18.52 -43.96 -4.20
C LYS A 685 18.00 -43.87 -2.78
N THR A 686 18.36 -44.86 -1.98
CA THR A 686 17.97 -44.93 -0.56
C THR A 686 19.22 -44.99 0.31
N ASP A 687 19.05 -44.67 1.58
CA ASP A 687 20.12 -44.65 2.57
C ASP A 687 20.51 -46.07 3.07
N PHE A 688 20.01 -47.12 2.40
CA PHE A 688 20.30 -48.52 2.74
C PHE A 688 21.17 -49.20 1.69
#